data_7064e3826b5685fc4656e39cd72faac3
#
_entry.id   7064e3826b5685fc4656e39cd72faac3
#
_cell.length_a   1.000
_cell.length_b   1.000
_cell.length_c   1.000
_cell.angle_alpha   90.00
_cell.angle_beta   90.00
_cell.angle_gamma   90.00
#
_symmetry.space_group_name_H-M   'P 1'
#
loop_
_entity.id
_entity.type
_entity.pdbx_description
1 polymer ?
#
loop_
_entity_poly.entity_id
_entity_poly.type
_entity_poly.pdbx_seq_one_letter_code
_entity_poly.pdbx_strand_id
1 'polypeptide(L)'
;MNAKIKLENHDAQEIKYTTCYMCACRCGIKVTLEDNKVRFIQGNRNHPTNQGVLCAKGSAGIMKQYSTAKLTQPLMRKPGTERGEGIYEPISWEQALDVLTERLEEIRATDPSKLGFFTGRDQMQALTGLWAQQFGTPNWSAHGGFCSVNMAAAGLYSIGFSFWEFGAPDWDYAKYFLMWGVAEDHSSNPIKIGLEKLKRRGGKFVTVNPVRTGYSAIADEWLPIKPGMDGLLAMSMVHVLLKHEKFDYEFLVRYTNASWLVVQAPGQKGDGLFLRDENDHPLIWDIEKEAFRNGIDGDIAPALFGEYVAPDGRRVKTVMSMMVERYLDERYAPENVALECGLPAEAIERIALEMAHVAFKETVELPIEWTDVWGRKHDKVVGRPVAMYAMRGIAAHSNGFHSCRAIHMIQMLLGALDAPGNFRARAPYPKPIPPHQLPENNIDIINAPNTPLSRPPLGFPTRPEDLVIDEFGNPLRIDKAYSWEVPIASHGLMHMVITNATNHDPYALDTLILFMANMAWNSSMNTANIQDMLRAKDMENFGEYKIPFLVVIDAFHSEMTNFADLILPDTTYLERHDSISLLDRPISEPDAAADAIRYPLVKPDRNVRPWQEVMVELAGRLKFPAFTKPDGTPKFSGYQDFIVNYERSPGIGFLAGWRGKDGTKSLKGEPNPNQWEKYIENQSFFAHHWPDNQKYMRFANKDYLDVASDAGFVGKVEPIIMQFYSEPLQKFRLAGQGLYDGPQPNNQVDRERLVKYFDPLPMWYEPLEQQRVDKDEYPFFALTQRPMFMYHSWDSQNVWLRQIMAQNYMYMNARKAVEMGIKDFDWIWVESHNGKIRCQVKTMEGTQEDTIWTWNAIGKQKGAWGLKEDASEATKGFLLNHLISELLPEKAGERRVTNSDPVTGQAAWFDLRVKIWKAAPGETGSWPQFDALKKLPGDEYERPNVLRYDARSHEKN
;
A
#
# COMPACT_ATOMS: atom_id res chain seq x y z
N MET A 1 -49.19 -25.47 23.92
CA MET A 1 -48.66 -26.44 22.95
C MET A 1 -47.15 -26.22 22.85
N ASN A 2 -46.38 -27.09 23.50
CA ASN A 2 -44.91 -27.04 23.39
C ASN A 2 -44.50 -27.78 22.12
N ALA A 3 -44.24 -27.04 21.06
CA ALA A 3 -43.58 -27.61 19.90
C ALA A 3 -42.13 -27.92 20.29
N LYS A 4 -41.85 -29.21 20.59
CA LYS A 4 -40.48 -29.70 20.66
C LYS A 4 -39.88 -29.58 19.28
N ILE A 5 -38.99 -28.59 19.05
CA ILE A 5 -38.12 -28.61 17.90
C ILE A 5 -37.26 -29.86 18.01
N LYS A 6 -37.56 -30.87 17.19
CA LYS A 6 -36.63 -31.99 16.99
C LYS A 6 -35.42 -31.44 16.29
N LEU A 7 -34.34 -31.28 17.01
CA LEU A 7 -33.01 -31.18 16.43
C LEU A 7 -32.69 -32.56 15.84
N GLU A 8 -32.97 -32.73 14.57
CA GLU A 8 -32.51 -33.91 13.82
C GLU A 8 -30.98 -33.87 13.83
N ASN A 9 -30.36 -35.00 14.11
CA ASN A 9 -28.91 -35.17 14.03
C ASN A 9 -28.48 -34.82 12.63
N HIS A 10 -27.80 -33.67 12.49
CA HIS A 10 -27.17 -33.28 11.25
C HIS A 10 -25.94 -34.16 11.03
N ASP A 11 -25.85 -34.72 9.86
CA ASP A 11 -24.65 -35.36 9.35
C ASP A 11 -23.42 -34.45 9.59
N ALA A 12 -22.30 -35.07 9.91
CA ALA A 12 -21.16 -34.45 10.56
C ALA A 12 -20.75 -33.09 9.97
N GLN A 13 -21.00 -32.01 10.68
CA GLN A 13 -20.44 -30.70 10.36
C GLN A 13 -18.92 -30.75 10.48
N GLU A 14 -18.24 -30.54 9.39
CA GLU A 14 -16.77 -30.43 9.38
C GLU A 14 -16.37 -28.98 9.66
N ILE A 15 -15.42 -28.80 10.57
CA ILE A 15 -14.85 -27.50 10.91
C ILE A 15 -13.44 -27.41 10.37
N LYS A 16 -13.17 -26.38 9.56
CA LYS A 16 -11.83 -26.06 9.05
C LYS A 16 -11.45 -24.63 9.41
N TYR A 17 -10.15 -24.39 9.53
CA TYR A 17 -9.59 -23.08 9.81
C TYR A 17 -8.76 -22.61 8.63
N THR A 18 -8.84 -21.32 8.30
CA THR A 18 -8.05 -20.70 7.23
C THR A 18 -7.96 -19.21 7.43
N THR A 19 -7.39 -18.48 6.48
CA THR A 19 -7.22 -17.02 6.53
C THR A 19 -8.15 -16.33 5.55
N CYS A 20 -8.89 -15.33 6.03
CA CYS A 20 -9.80 -14.51 5.25
C CYS A 20 -9.08 -13.74 4.13
N TYR A 21 -9.73 -13.63 2.96
CA TYR A 21 -9.23 -12.84 1.83
C TYR A 21 -10.24 -11.78 1.37
N MET A 22 -11.10 -11.31 2.28
CA MET A 22 -12.08 -10.26 1.97
C MET A 22 -11.51 -8.84 2.10
N CYS A 23 -10.30 -8.69 2.67
CA CYS A 23 -9.54 -7.44 2.75
C CYS A 23 -8.09 -7.71 3.19
N ALA A 24 -7.32 -6.64 3.42
CA ALA A 24 -5.91 -6.70 3.84
C ALA A 24 -5.69 -7.14 5.29
N CYS A 25 -6.73 -7.25 6.13
CA CYS A 25 -6.55 -7.60 7.55
C CYS A 25 -6.13 -9.04 7.80
N ARG A 26 -6.39 -9.95 6.86
CA ARG A 26 -5.95 -11.37 6.95
C ARG A 26 -6.38 -12.03 8.25
N CYS A 27 -7.62 -11.80 8.66
CA CYS A 27 -8.20 -12.39 9.87
C CYS A 27 -8.21 -13.91 9.79
N GLY A 28 -7.84 -14.59 10.87
CA GLY A 28 -8.08 -16.02 10.99
C GLY A 28 -9.57 -16.31 11.07
N ILE A 29 -10.04 -17.27 10.26
CA ILE A 29 -11.45 -17.66 10.20
C ILE A 29 -11.63 -19.14 10.47
N LYS A 30 -12.79 -19.43 11.06
CA LYS A 30 -13.33 -20.76 11.26
C LYS A 30 -14.47 -20.94 10.26
N VAL A 31 -14.39 -21.97 9.42
CA VAL A 31 -15.35 -22.28 8.37
C VAL A 31 -16.06 -23.58 8.71
N THR A 32 -17.36 -23.55 8.73
CA THR A 32 -18.21 -24.74 8.87
C THR A 32 -18.64 -25.25 7.51
N LEU A 33 -18.35 -26.50 7.24
CA LEU A 33 -18.74 -27.22 6.03
C LEU A 33 -19.85 -28.22 6.36
N GLU A 34 -20.77 -28.42 5.43
CA GLU A 34 -21.79 -29.44 5.44
C GLU A 34 -21.92 -29.96 4.00
N ASP A 35 -21.77 -31.26 3.80
CA ASP A 35 -21.74 -31.88 2.47
C ASP A 35 -20.73 -31.22 1.50
N ASN A 36 -19.53 -30.93 1.98
CA ASN A 36 -18.48 -30.19 1.26
C ASN A 36 -18.90 -28.78 0.79
N LYS A 37 -19.95 -28.20 1.35
CA LYS A 37 -20.39 -26.83 1.05
C LYS A 37 -20.11 -25.92 2.25
N VAL A 38 -19.64 -24.72 2.00
CA VAL A 38 -19.45 -23.69 3.03
C VAL A 38 -20.83 -23.25 3.54
N ARG A 39 -21.08 -23.41 4.83
CA ARG A 39 -22.35 -23.01 5.45
C ARG A 39 -22.22 -21.79 6.34
N PHE A 40 -21.08 -21.64 7.01
CA PHE A 40 -20.90 -20.52 7.92
C PHE A 40 -19.42 -20.14 8.04
N ILE A 41 -19.15 -18.84 8.14
CA ILE A 41 -17.81 -18.27 8.35
C ILE A 41 -17.85 -17.35 9.57
N GLN A 42 -16.98 -17.60 10.53
CA GLN A 42 -16.79 -16.81 11.75
C GLN A 42 -15.32 -16.61 12.06
N GLY A 43 -15.01 -15.65 12.95
CA GLY A 43 -13.62 -15.42 13.37
C GLY A 43 -13.05 -16.58 14.17
N ASN A 44 -11.76 -16.84 13.98
CA ASN A 44 -11.01 -17.80 14.79
C ASN A 44 -10.59 -17.12 16.11
N ARG A 45 -11.08 -17.62 17.25
CA ARG A 45 -10.80 -17.06 18.58
C ARG A 45 -9.33 -17.18 19.00
N ASN A 46 -8.63 -18.18 18.49
CA ASN A 46 -7.24 -18.44 18.82
C ASN A 46 -6.25 -17.65 17.94
N HIS A 47 -6.75 -17.00 16.90
CA HIS A 47 -5.88 -16.24 15.99
C HIS A 47 -5.42 -14.93 16.64
N PRO A 48 -4.10 -14.65 16.73
CA PRO A 48 -3.56 -13.54 17.52
C PRO A 48 -4.04 -12.17 17.05
N THR A 49 -4.20 -11.98 15.73
CA THR A 49 -4.53 -10.67 15.15
C THR A 49 -5.98 -10.25 15.37
N ASN A 50 -6.94 -11.15 15.20
CA ASN A 50 -8.37 -10.78 15.24
C ASN A 50 -9.15 -11.40 16.41
N GLN A 51 -8.58 -12.33 17.16
CA GLN A 51 -9.13 -12.87 18.41
C GLN A 51 -10.63 -13.23 18.34
N GLY A 52 -11.06 -13.77 17.22
CA GLY A 52 -12.45 -14.13 16.96
C GLY A 52 -13.33 -13.01 16.39
N VAL A 53 -12.88 -11.77 16.36
CA VAL A 53 -13.63 -10.66 15.74
C VAL A 53 -13.58 -10.80 14.22
N LEU A 54 -14.74 -10.71 13.57
CA LEU A 54 -14.87 -10.76 12.12
C LEU A 54 -15.88 -9.71 11.65
N CYS A 55 -15.55 -8.95 10.62
CA CYS A 55 -16.44 -7.92 10.07
C CYS A 55 -17.45 -8.53 9.07
N ALA A 56 -18.42 -7.72 8.66
CA ALA A 56 -19.44 -8.11 7.69
C ALA A 56 -18.84 -8.70 6.40
N LYS A 57 -17.73 -8.12 5.89
CA LYS A 57 -17.05 -8.66 4.70
C LYS A 57 -16.59 -10.11 4.90
N GLY A 58 -15.91 -10.36 6.02
CA GLY A 58 -15.38 -11.69 6.32
C GLY A 58 -16.48 -12.74 6.47
N SER A 59 -17.56 -12.43 7.18
CA SER A 59 -18.73 -13.31 7.29
C SER A 59 -19.42 -13.54 5.96
N ALA A 60 -19.51 -12.50 5.11
CA ALA A 60 -20.10 -12.58 3.79
C ALA A 60 -19.19 -13.25 2.72
N GLY A 61 -18.01 -13.73 3.09
CA GLY A 61 -17.13 -14.50 2.20
C GLY A 61 -17.81 -15.73 1.60
N ILE A 62 -18.81 -16.28 2.28
CA ILE A 62 -19.67 -17.35 1.76
C ILE A 62 -20.40 -16.94 0.46
N MET A 63 -20.89 -15.72 0.36
CA MET A 63 -21.55 -15.21 -0.84
C MET A 63 -20.58 -14.97 -2.00
N LYS A 64 -19.29 -14.78 -1.70
CA LYS A 64 -18.25 -14.74 -2.72
C LYS A 64 -18.00 -16.13 -3.31
N GLN A 65 -18.03 -17.17 -2.48
CA GLN A 65 -17.88 -18.55 -2.92
C GLN A 65 -19.01 -19.00 -3.86
N TYR A 66 -20.23 -18.52 -3.61
CA TYR A 66 -21.43 -18.91 -4.37
C TYR A 66 -21.93 -17.84 -5.33
N SER A 67 -21.08 -16.86 -5.68
CA SER A 67 -21.42 -15.81 -6.64
C SER A 67 -21.72 -16.37 -8.02
N THR A 68 -22.76 -15.82 -8.65
CA THR A 68 -23.08 -16.08 -10.07
C THR A 68 -22.12 -15.41 -11.04
N ALA A 69 -21.33 -14.43 -10.55
CA ALA A 69 -20.36 -13.71 -11.37
C ALA A 69 -19.04 -14.46 -11.57
N LYS A 70 -18.88 -15.66 -11.01
CA LYS A 70 -17.65 -16.43 -11.17
C LYS A 70 -17.42 -16.83 -12.62
N LEU A 71 -16.21 -16.59 -13.12
CA LEU A 71 -15.75 -17.14 -14.40
C LEU A 71 -15.71 -18.66 -14.33
N THR A 72 -16.03 -19.33 -15.43
CA THR A 72 -16.26 -20.78 -15.44
C THR A 72 -15.22 -21.57 -16.21
N GLN A 73 -14.52 -20.95 -17.16
CA GLN A 73 -13.57 -21.61 -18.05
C GLN A 73 -12.69 -20.59 -18.77
N PRO A 74 -11.54 -20.98 -19.33
CA PRO A 74 -10.74 -20.09 -20.17
C PRO A 74 -11.52 -19.64 -21.41
N LEU A 75 -11.36 -18.36 -21.76
CA LEU A 75 -12.09 -17.73 -22.85
C LEU A 75 -11.12 -16.95 -23.72
N MET A 76 -11.24 -17.11 -25.05
CA MET A 76 -10.55 -16.33 -26.06
C MET A 76 -11.51 -15.39 -26.75
N ARG A 77 -11.13 -14.14 -27.01
CA ARG A 77 -11.94 -13.21 -27.81
C ARG A 77 -12.11 -13.80 -29.21
N LYS A 78 -13.35 -13.83 -29.68
CA LYS A 78 -13.65 -14.39 -30.99
C LYS A 78 -12.99 -13.60 -32.10
N PRO A 79 -12.29 -14.26 -33.05
CA PRO A 79 -11.70 -13.56 -34.19
C PRO A 79 -12.70 -12.72 -34.96
N GLY A 80 -12.31 -11.52 -35.37
CA GLY A 80 -13.16 -10.57 -36.09
C GLY A 80 -14.12 -9.74 -35.21
N THR A 81 -14.00 -9.85 -33.86
CA THR A 81 -14.72 -8.99 -32.91
C THR A 81 -13.82 -7.97 -32.26
N GLU A 82 -14.40 -6.87 -31.76
CA GLU A 82 -13.67 -5.80 -31.11
C GLU A 82 -13.61 -5.96 -29.59
N ARG A 83 -12.55 -5.43 -28.95
CA ARG A 83 -12.48 -5.29 -27.50
C ARG A 83 -13.64 -4.43 -26.99
N GLY A 84 -14.25 -4.86 -25.92
CA GLY A 84 -15.43 -4.21 -25.35
C GLY A 84 -16.76 -4.77 -25.87
N GLU A 85 -16.78 -5.54 -26.95
CA GLU A 85 -18.01 -6.21 -27.43
C GLU A 85 -18.40 -7.40 -26.54
N GLY A 86 -17.49 -7.97 -25.77
CA GLY A 86 -17.76 -9.10 -24.85
C GLY A 86 -18.09 -10.40 -25.57
N ILE A 87 -17.55 -10.64 -26.78
CA ILE A 87 -17.81 -11.83 -27.58
C ILE A 87 -16.61 -12.77 -27.49
N TYR A 88 -16.80 -13.88 -26.80
CA TYR A 88 -15.77 -14.87 -26.51
C TYR A 88 -16.19 -16.26 -26.94
N GLU A 89 -15.20 -17.11 -27.14
CA GLU A 89 -15.38 -18.55 -27.29
C GLU A 89 -14.60 -19.31 -26.22
N PRO A 90 -15.18 -20.40 -25.67
CA PRO A 90 -14.47 -21.25 -24.73
C PRO A 90 -13.31 -21.97 -25.40
N ILE A 91 -12.18 -22.05 -24.68
CA ILE A 91 -11.02 -22.85 -25.07
C ILE A 91 -10.58 -23.74 -23.91
N SER A 92 -9.77 -24.75 -24.20
CA SER A 92 -9.19 -25.56 -23.14
C SER A 92 -8.06 -24.83 -22.42
N TRP A 93 -7.73 -25.26 -21.20
CA TRP A 93 -6.55 -24.77 -20.49
C TRP A 93 -5.26 -25.01 -21.27
N GLU A 94 -5.12 -26.15 -21.94
CA GLU A 94 -3.95 -26.45 -22.75
C GLU A 94 -3.80 -25.46 -23.91
N GLN A 95 -4.87 -25.22 -24.67
CA GLN A 95 -4.87 -24.19 -25.72
C GLN A 95 -4.55 -22.80 -25.19
N ALA A 96 -5.10 -22.41 -24.03
CA ALA A 96 -4.82 -21.12 -23.43
C ALA A 96 -3.34 -20.97 -23.04
N LEU A 97 -2.77 -22.02 -22.45
CA LEU A 97 -1.37 -22.05 -22.04
C LEU A 97 -0.41 -22.11 -23.23
N ASP A 98 -0.76 -22.86 -24.29
CA ASP A 98 0.05 -22.94 -25.51
C ASP A 98 0.14 -21.57 -26.17
N VAL A 99 -0.98 -20.90 -26.40
CA VAL A 99 -1.02 -19.53 -26.98
C VAL A 99 -0.20 -18.55 -26.13
N LEU A 100 -0.36 -18.59 -24.81
CA LEU A 100 0.37 -17.70 -23.91
C LEU A 100 1.86 -18.02 -23.87
N THR A 101 2.23 -19.30 -23.80
CA THR A 101 3.63 -19.75 -23.76
C THR A 101 4.37 -19.34 -25.03
N GLU A 102 3.80 -19.66 -26.20
CA GLU A 102 4.41 -19.34 -27.51
C GLU A 102 4.70 -17.84 -27.63
N ARG A 103 3.72 -16.98 -27.26
CA ARG A 103 3.90 -15.54 -27.31
C ARG A 103 4.93 -15.03 -26.30
N LEU A 104 4.92 -15.55 -25.09
CA LEU A 104 5.90 -15.19 -24.06
C LEU A 104 7.33 -15.66 -24.39
N GLU A 105 7.49 -16.82 -25.04
CA GLU A 105 8.79 -17.30 -25.55
C GLU A 105 9.35 -16.34 -26.59
N GLU A 106 8.53 -15.90 -27.57
CA GLU A 106 8.93 -14.93 -28.59
C GLU A 106 9.37 -13.61 -27.97
N ILE A 107 8.56 -13.04 -27.07
CA ILE A 107 8.89 -11.79 -26.36
C ILE A 107 10.20 -11.94 -25.60
N ARG A 108 10.35 -13.02 -24.84
CA ARG A 108 11.54 -13.27 -24.04
C ARG A 108 12.80 -13.46 -24.88
N ALA A 109 12.67 -14.07 -26.06
CA ALA A 109 13.79 -14.30 -26.99
C ALA A 109 14.19 -13.06 -27.78
N THR A 110 13.31 -12.07 -27.90
CA THR A 110 13.56 -10.85 -28.67
C THR A 110 13.80 -9.63 -27.77
N ASP A 111 12.81 -9.25 -26.98
CA ASP A 111 12.85 -8.09 -26.10
C ASP A 111 11.93 -8.29 -24.88
N PRO A 112 12.47 -8.76 -23.74
CA PRO A 112 11.67 -8.98 -22.53
C PRO A 112 10.92 -7.73 -22.00
N SER A 113 11.35 -6.53 -22.35
CA SER A 113 10.69 -5.28 -21.92
C SER A 113 9.31 -5.09 -22.54
N LYS A 114 9.00 -5.81 -23.62
CA LYS A 114 7.68 -5.77 -24.27
C LYS A 114 6.59 -6.51 -23.52
N LEU A 115 6.91 -7.22 -22.44
CA LEU A 115 5.95 -7.76 -21.49
C LEU A 115 5.70 -6.77 -20.36
N GLY A 116 4.46 -6.28 -20.21
CA GLY A 116 3.96 -5.64 -19.02
C GLY A 116 3.24 -6.67 -18.13
N PHE A 117 3.61 -6.74 -16.85
CA PHE A 117 2.93 -7.58 -15.88
C PHE A 117 2.46 -6.74 -14.70
N PHE A 118 1.16 -6.63 -14.55
CA PHE A 118 0.55 -5.86 -13.50
C PHE A 118 -0.22 -6.75 -12.52
N THR A 119 0.01 -6.55 -11.22
CA THR A 119 -0.72 -7.24 -10.17
C THR A 119 -1.57 -6.27 -9.35
N GLY A 120 -2.85 -6.60 -9.19
CA GLY A 120 -3.72 -5.93 -8.24
C GLY A 120 -3.28 -6.21 -6.80
N ARG A 121 -4.22 -6.23 -5.87
CA ARG A 121 -3.90 -6.54 -4.47
C ARG A 121 -3.82 -8.05 -4.26
N ASP A 122 -2.82 -8.66 -4.83
CA ASP A 122 -2.49 -10.05 -4.55
C ASP A 122 -1.83 -10.20 -3.16
N GLN A 123 -1.54 -11.41 -2.75
CA GLN A 123 -0.80 -11.72 -1.52
C GLN A 123 0.36 -12.69 -1.82
N MET A 124 0.85 -12.67 -3.04
CA MET A 124 1.93 -13.50 -3.52
C MET A 124 2.97 -12.68 -4.31
N GLN A 125 3.29 -11.48 -3.84
CA GLN A 125 4.23 -10.58 -4.52
C GLN A 125 5.63 -11.18 -4.62
N ALA A 126 6.04 -12.01 -3.67
CA ALA A 126 7.30 -12.73 -3.75
C ALA A 126 7.33 -13.71 -4.94
N LEU A 127 6.23 -14.39 -5.28
CA LEU A 127 6.13 -15.20 -6.48
C LEU A 127 6.07 -14.35 -7.75
N THR A 128 5.18 -13.36 -7.81
CA THR A 128 4.96 -12.55 -9.02
C THR A 128 6.19 -11.72 -9.36
N GLY A 129 6.86 -11.15 -8.35
CA GLY A 129 8.12 -10.42 -8.53
C GLY A 129 9.28 -11.33 -8.98
N LEU A 130 9.40 -12.52 -8.39
CA LEU A 130 10.37 -13.51 -8.82
C LEU A 130 10.10 -13.98 -10.26
N TRP A 131 8.85 -14.20 -10.60
CA TRP A 131 8.46 -14.61 -11.95
C TRP A 131 8.85 -13.55 -12.99
N ALA A 132 8.53 -12.28 -12.74
CA ALA A 132 8.90 -11.16 -13.60
C ALA A 132 10.43 -11.02 -13.73
N GLN A 133 11.16 -11.17 -12.62
CA GLN A 133 12.62 -11.17 -12.61
C GLN A 133 13.18 -12.31 -13.48
N GLN A 134 12.65 -13.52 -13.36
CA GLN A 134 13.10 -14.68 -14.12
C GLN A 134 12.73 -14.60 -15.60
N PHE A 135 11.61 -13.95 -15.92
CA PHE A 135 11.26 -13.63 -17.31
C PHE A 135 12.26 -12.66 -17.94
N GLY A 136 12.73 -11.68 -17.18
CA GLY A 136 13.64 -10.63 -17.64
C GLY A 136 12.93 -9.29 -17.93
N THR A 137 11.65 -9.13 -17.58
CA THR A 137 10.94 -7.86 -17.79
C THR A 137 11.13 -6.88 -16.64
N PRO A 138 11.50 -5.62 -16.91
CA PRO A 138 11.47 -4.56 -15.91
C PRO A 138 10.04 -4.10 -15.57
N ASN A 139 9.06 -4.44 -16.41
CA ASN A 139 7.72 -3.90 -16.39
C ASN A 139 6.77 -4.67 -15.46
N TRP A 140 7.19 -4.91 -14.23
CA TRP A 140 6.31 -5.41 -13.20
C TRP A 140 5.88 -4.25 -12.28
N SER A 141 4.58 -4.06 -12.13
CA SER A 141 4.00 -3.03 -11.26
C SER A 141 2.99 -3.66 -10.32
N ALA A 142 2.98 -3.20 -9.08
CA ALA A 142 2.08 -3.69 -8.05
C ALA A 142 1.12 -2.59 -7.57
N HIS A 143 -0.02 -3.01 -7.03
CA HIS A 143 -1.05 -2.13 -6.47
C HIS A 143 -0.53 -1.09 -5.46
N GLY A 144 0.63 -1.32 -4.84
CA GLY A 144 1.24 -0.41 -3.87
C GLY A 144 1.41 1.02 -4.40
N GLY A 145 1.81 1.19 -5.66
CA GLY A 145 1.98 2.50 -6.32
C GLY A 145 0.70 3.32 -6.43
N PHE A 146 -0.45 2.65 -6.44
CA PHE A 146 -1.77 3.28 -6.42
C PHE A 146 -2.34 3.46 -5.01
N CYS A 147 -1.72 2.89 -3.98
CA CYS A 147 -2.32 2.72 -2.67
C CYS A 147 -1.63 3.47 -1.54
N SER A 148 -0.36 3.20 -1.28
CA SER A 148 0.28 3.62 -0.03
C SER A 148 1.81 3.69 -0.10
N VAL A 149 2.39 3.86 -1.28
CA VAL A 149 3.86 3.90 -1.42
C VAL A 149 4.48 5.10 -0.70
N ASN A 150 3.81 6.25 -0.65
CA ASN A 150 4.27 7.40 0.13
C ASN A 150 4.53 7.05 1.58
N MET A 151 3.58 6.34 2.20
CA MET A 151 3.71 5.92 3.58
C MET A 151 4.81 4.86 3.76
N ALA A 152 4.89 3.91 2.85
CA ALA A 152 5.92 2.87 2.89
C ALA A 152 7.31 3.47 2.70
N ALA A 153 7.50 4.29 1.66
CA ALA A 153 8.78 4.94 1.38
C ALA A 153 9.17 5.92 2.48
N ALA A 154 8.26 6.79 2.94
CA ALA A 154 8.55 7.71 4.04
C ALA A 154 9.01 6.97 5.29
N GLY A 155 8.36 5.87 5.64
CA GLY A 155 8.76 5.05 6.78
C GLY A 155 10.10 4.36 6.58
N LEU A 156 10.30 3.71 5.43
CA LEU A 156 11.53 2.98 5.13
C LEU A 156 12.76 3.91 5.05
N TYR A 157 12.58 5.16 4.58
CA TYR A 157 13.66 6.14 4.53
C TYR A 157 13.77 7.02 5.79
N SER A 158 12.97 6.79 6.83
CA SER A 158 13.03 7.55 8.08
C SER A 158 13.19 6.68 9.32
N ILE A 159 12.30 5.70 9.54
CA ILE A 159 12.22 4.92 10.78
C ILE A 159 12.37 3.41 10.57
N GLY A 160 12.60 2.95 9.35
CA GLY A 160 12.82 1.54 9.01
C GLY A 160 11.55 0.70 8.87
N PHE A 161 10.35 1.28 8.93
CA PHE A 161 9.08 0.59 8.73
C PHE A 161 7.96 1.55 8.31
N SER A 162 6.81 1.00 7.92
CA SER A 162 5.62 1.75 7.55
C SER A 162 4.52 1.61 8.62
N PHE A 163 3.68 2.63 8.80
CA PHE A 163 2.53 2.56 9.70
C PHE A 163 1.52 1.49 9.31
N TRP A 164 1.28 1.35 8.04
CA TRP A 164 0.18 0.53 7.56
C TRP A 164 0.59 -0.94 7.41
N GLU A 165 -0.28 -1.86 7.85
CA GLU A 165 -0.09 -3.31 7.84
C GLU A 165 1.13 -3.83 8.65
N PHE A 166 2.12 -2.97 8.88
CA PHE A 166 3.40 -3.35 9.46
C PHE A 166 3.57 -2.89 10.91
N GLY A 167 2.51 -2.45 11.55
CA GLY A 167 2.58 -2.02 12.94
C GLY A 167 1.23 -1.84 13.61
N ALA A 168 1.30 -1.58 14.89
CA ALA A 168 0.16 -1.23 15.73
C ALA A 168 0.62 -0.43 16.94
N PRO A 169 -0.22 0.46 17.50
CA PRO A 169 0.02 1.00 18.82
C PRO A 169 0.18 -0.12 19.86
N ASP A 170 1.01 0.10 20.85
CA ASP A 170 1.09 -0.76 22.03
C ASP A 170 -0.11 -0.51 22.92
N TRP A 171 -1.22 -1.14 22.57
CA TRP A 171 -2.53 -0.91 23.14
C TRP A 171 -2.64 -1.16 24.64
N ASP A 172 -1.74 -1.94 25.20
CA ASP A 172 -1.76 -2.27 26.63
C ASP A 172 -1.16 -1.14 27.49
N TYR A 173 -0.38 -0.25 26.90
CA TYR A 173 0.29 0.85 27.61
C TYR A 173 0.01 2.24 27.02
N ALA A 174 -0.46 2.34 25.77
CA ALA A 174 -0.75 3.63 25.13
C ALA A 174 -1.74 4.45 25.97
N LYS A 175 -1.47 5.76 26.16
CA LYS A 175 -2.34 6.71 26.90
C LYS A 175 -2.89 7.80 25.99
N TYR A 176 -2.17 8.12 24.91
CA TYR A 176 -2.58 9.08 23.90
C TYR A 176 -2.46 8.44 22.53
N PHE A 177 -3.51 8.52 21.72
CA PHE A 177 -3.51 7.99 20.39
C PHE A 177 -4.00 9.02 19.37
N LEU A 178 -3.16 9.34 18.38
CA LEU A 178 -3.48 10.26 17.29
C LEU A 178 -3.56 9.50 15.97
N MET A 179 -4.71 9.53 15.31
CA MET A 179 -4.97 8.82 14.06
C MET A 179 -5.15 9.81 12.90
N TRP A 180 -4.36 9.64 11.83
CA TRP A 180 -4.31 10.54 10.68
C TRP A 180 -4.91 9.90 9.43
N GLY A 181 -5.92 10.53 8.83
CA GLY A 181 -6.43 10.16 7.51
C GLY A 181 -6.92 8.73 7.38
N VAL A 182 -7.46 8.16 8.45
CA VAL A 182 -8.02 6.81 8.46
C VAL A 182 -9.52 6.89 8.38
N ALA A 183 -10.07 6.50 7.23
CA ALA A 183 -11.48 6.21 7.09
C ALA A 183 -11.81 4.90 7.82
N GLU A 184 -13.05 4.45 7.68
CA GLU A 184 -13.43 3.17 8.22
C GLU A 184 -12.60 2.04 7.61
N ASP A 185 -11.92 1.21 8.42
CA ASP A 185 -12.25 -0.14 8.55
C ASP A 185 -11.60 -1.19 7.67
N HIS A 186 -10.78 -0.88 6.70
CA HIS A 186 -10.16 -1.99 5.98
C HIS A 186 -9.01 -2.66 6.76
N SER A 187 -8.54 -2.05 7.86
CA SER A 187 -7.60 -2.66 8.80
C SER A 187 -8.18 -2.75 10.21
N SER A 188 -9.47 -2.85 10.33
CA SER A 188 -10.19 -2.35 11.47
C SER A 188 -10.32 -3.29 12.65
N ASN A 189 -10.37 -4.59 12.45
CA ASN A 189 -10.62 -5.46 13.58
C ASN A 189 -9.54 -5.35 14.66
N PRO A 190 -8.24 -5.39 14.35
CA PRO A 190 -7.20 -5.18 15.35
C PRO A 190 -7.25 -3.78 15.98
N ILE A 191 -7.51 -2.74 15.19
CA ILE A 191 -7.61 -1.37 15.70
C ILE A 191 -8.83 -1.21 16.62
N LYS A 192 -9.97 -1.79 16.30
CA LYS A 192 -11.18 -1.76 17.15
C LYS A 192 -10.93 -2.41 18.52
N ILE A 193 -10.28 -3.57 18.53
CA ILE A 193 -9.90 -4.24 19.76
C ILE A 193 -8.96 -3.36 20.58
N GLY A 194 -7.98 -2.72 19.92
CA GLY A 194 -7.03 -1.84 20.58
C GLY A 194 -7.67 -0.56 21.11
N LEU A 195 -8.56 0.08 20.35
CA LEU A 195 -9.28 1.27 20.80
C LEU A 195 -10.17 0.99 22.02
N GLU A 196 -10.80 -0.17 22.07
CA GLU A 196 -11.55 -0.60 23.24
C GLU A 196 -10.65 -0.68 24.47
N LYS A 197 -9.46 -1.30 24.35
CA LYS A 197 -8.47 -1.34 25.43
C LYS A 197 -8.00 0.06 25.86
N LEU A 198 -7.69 0.94 24.91
CA LEU A 198 -7.26 2.33 25.16
C LEU A 198 -8.34 3.09 25.95
N LYS A 199 -9.58 3.10 25.44
CA LYS A 199 -10.69 3.85 26.05
C LYS A 199 -11.09 3.31 27.42
N ARG A 200 -11.05 2.00 27.61
CA ARG A 200 -11.33 1.36 28.91
C ARG A 200 -10.35 1.82 30.02
N ARG A 201 -9.10 2.15 29.65
CA ARG A 201 -8.10 2.69 30.57
C ARG A 201 -8.10 4.22 30.69
N GLY A 202 -9.03 4.90 30.01
CA GLY A 202 -9.13 6.37 30.03
C GLY A 202 -8.10 7.07 29.13
N GLY A 203 -7.49 6.37 28.19
CA GLY A 203 -6.59 6.96 27.20
C GLY A 203 -7.33 7.86 26.22
N LYS A 204 -6.70 8.95 25.78
CA LYS A 204 -7.28 9.93 24.83
C LYS A 204 -7.08 9.45 23.40
N PHE A 205 -8.16 9.53 22.60
CA PHE A 205 -8.17 9.22 21.18
C PHE A 205 -8.54 10.46 20.35
N VAL A 206 -7.62 10.93 19.52
CA VAL A 206 -7.79 12.07 18.62
C VAL A 206 -7.71 11.60 17.18
N THR A 207 -8.57 12.14 16.31
CA THR A 207 -8.50 11.90 14.86
C THR A 207 -8.27 13.19 14.09
N VAL A 208 -7.38 13.13 13.10
CA VAL A 208 -7.18 14.15 12.07
C VAL A 208 -7.76 13.60 10.77
N ASN A 209 -8.90 14.13 10.34
CA ASN A 209 -9.61 13.62 9.17
C ASN A 209 -10.54 14.69 8.60
N PRO A 210 -10.61 14.92 7.28
CA PRO A 210 -11.54 15.86 6.66
C PRO A 210 -13.02 15.59 6.95
N VAL A 211 -13.37 14.34 7.24
CA VAL A 211 -14.76 13.89 7.39
C VAL A 211 -14.95 13.15 8.71
N ARG A 212 -16.01 13.45 9.42
CA ARG A 212 -16.39 12.80 10.67
C ARG A 212 -17.19 11.53 10.44
N THR A 213 -16.52 10.49 9.98
CA THR A 213 -17.08 9.13 9.80
C THR A 213 -16.20 8.08 10.49
N GLY A 214 -16.72 6.89 10.65
CA GLY A 214 -15.97 5.76 11.22
C GLY A 214 -15.29 6.08 12.53
N TYR A 215 -13.99 5.96 12.57
CA TYR A 215 -13.21 6.25 13.77
C TYR A 215 -13.32 7.69 14.26
N SER A 216 -13.48 8.65 13.37
CA SER A 216 -13.67 10.06 13.76
C SER A 216 -14.97 10.28 14.52
N ALA A 217 -15.99 9.44 14.31
CA ALA A 217 -17.26 9.52 15.02
C ALA A 217 -17.17 9.06 16.48
N ILE A 218 -16.18 8.21 16.82
CA ILE A 218 -15.97 7.67 18.17
C ILE A 218 -14.73 8.25 18.87
N ALA A 219 -14.02 9.16 18.22
CA ALA A 219 -12.88 9.87 18.81
C ALA A 219 -13.33 10.79 19.95
N ASP A 220 -12.45 11.01 20.92
CA ASP A 220 -12.67 12.01 21.98
C ASP A 220 -12.56 13.42 21.41
N GLU A 221 -11.73 13.58 20.35
CA GLU A 221 -11.61 14.83 19.61
C GLU A 221 -11.40 14.56 18.12
N TRP A 222 -12.05 15.36 17.27
CA TRP A 222 -11.91 15.32 15.82
C TRP A 222 -11.39 16.66 15.31
N LEU A 223 -10.28 16.62 14.59
CA LEU A 223 -9.69 17.76 13.90
C LEU A 223 -10.07 17.71 12.42
N PRO A 224 -11.01 18.57 11.96
CA PRO A 224 -11.53 18.60 10.59
C PRO A 224 -10.53 19.28 9.63
N ILE A 225 -9.42 18.63 9.35
CA ILE A 225 -8.36 19.18 8.49
C ILE A 225 -8.82 19.33 7.04
N LYS A 226 -8.35 20.36 6.35
CA LYS A 226 -8.50 20.48 4.90
C LYS A 226 -7.62 19.46 4.17
N PRO A 227 -8.11 18.84 3.07
CA PRO A 227 -7.35 17.86 2.29
C PRO A 227 -5.99 18.38 1.81
N GLY A 228 -4.92 17.60 2.02
CA GLY A 228 -3.56 17.94 1.62
C GLY A 228 -2.78 18.82 2.60
N MET A 229 -3.37 19.18 3.74
CA MET A 229 -2.76 20.04 4.76
C MET A 229 -2.13 19.26 5.93
N ASP A 230 -2.19 17.95 5.92
CA ASP A 230 -1.69 17.09 7.00
C ASP A 230 -0.21 17.32 7.31
N GLY A 231 0.63 17.45 6.29
CA GLY A 231 2.05 17.74 6.46
C GLY A 231 2.32 19.09 7.07
N LEU A 232 1.54 20.10 6.70
CA LEU A 232 1.65 21.46 7.27
C LEU A 232 1.26 21.45 8.75
N LEU A 233 0.17 20.77 9.10
CA LEU A 233 -0.23 20.56 10.49
C LEU A 233 0.87 19.86 11.30
N ALA A 234 1.45 18.78 10.75
CA ALA A 234 2.52 18.06 11.43
C ALA A 234 3.76 18.94 11.64
N MET A 235 4.15 19.76 10.67
CA MET A 235 5.28 20.71 10.81
C MET A 235 4.98 21.81 11.82
N SER A 236 3.73 22.26 11.90
CA SER A 236 3.32 23.21 12.95
C SER A 236 3.39 22.58 14.35
N MET A 237 3.01 21.31 14.49
CA MET A 237 3.21 20.60 15.76
C MET A 237 4.71 20.45 16.08
N VAL A 238 5.56 20.21 15.10
CA VAL A 238 7.03 20.21 15.27
C VAL A 238 7.53 21.59 15.73
N HIS A 239 7.02 22.68 15.12
CA HIS A 239 7.31 24.04 15.56
C HIS A 239 7.02 24.23 17.06
N VAL A 240 5.82 23.82 17.51
CA VAL A 240 5.43 23.91 18.92
C VAL A 240 6.36 23.09 19.82
N LEU A 241 6.67 21.86 19.44
CA LEU A 241 7.58 21.00 20.22
C LEU A 241 8.97 21.61 20.35
N LEU A 242 9.54 22.13 19.26
CA LEU A 242 10.85 22.79 19.27
C LEU A 242 10.83 24.09 20.06
N LYS A 243 9.83 24.94 19.88
CA LYS A 243 9.67 26.22 20.59
C LYS A 243 9.59 26.06 22.10
N HIS A 244 8.95 24.99 22.57
CA HIS A 244 8.81 24.67 23.98
C HIS A 244 9.85 23.67 24.49
N GLU A 245 10.88 23.35 23.71
CA GLU A 245 11.96 22.39 24.04
C GLU A 245 11.40 21.02 24.50
N LYS A 246 10.34 20.53 23.82
CA LYS A 246 9.69 19.24 24.11
C LYS A 246 10.19 18.15 23.18
N PHE A 247 11.40 17.68 23.44
CA PHE A 247 12.01 16.54 22.71
C PHE A 247 12.86 15.68 23.65
N ASP A 248 13.05 14.42 23.26
CA ASP A 248 13.86 13.45 24.02
C ASP A 248 15.33 13.53 23.59
N TYR A 249 16.13 14.28 24.33
CA TYR A 249 17.55 14.52 24.02
C TYR A 249 18.33 13.20 23.85
N GLU A 250 18.19 12.27 24.80
CA GLU A 250 18.94 11.00 24.80
C GLU A 250 18.54 10.12 23.60
N PHE A 251 17.25 10.08 23.27
CA PHE A 251 16.77 9.37 22.10
C PHE A 251 17.33 9.98 20.82
N LEU A 252 17.33 11.30 20.71
CA LEU A 252 17.77 12.01 19.50
C LEU A 252 19.25 11.77 19.22
N VAL A 253 20.12 11.92 20.24
CA VAL A 253 21.57 11.76 20.04
C VAL A 253 22.00 10.32 19.84
N ARG A 254 21.23 9.34 20.31
CA ARG A 254 21.59 7.91 20.27
C ARG A 254 21.01 7.17 19.06
N TYR A 255 19.76 7.45 18.71
CA TYR A 255 19.00 6.61 17.79
C TYR A 255 18.57 7.33 16.52
N THR A 256 18.96 8.60 16.36
CA THR A 256 18.65 9.39 15.17
C THR A 256 19.88 10.08 14.61
N ASN A 257 19.75 10.56 13.39
CA ASN A 257 20.82 11.35 12.77
C ASN A 257 20.78 12.85 13.15
N ALA A 258 20.06 13.21 14.22
CA ALA A 258 19.94 14.62 14.67
C ALA A 258 21.29 15.31 14.95
N SER A 259 22.27 14.57 15.45
CA SER A 259 23.63 15.04 15.75
C SER A 259 24.62 14.93 14.59
N TRP A 260 24.24 14.29 13.48
CA TRP A 260 25.15 14.12 12.36
C TRP A 260 25.43 15.45 11.67
N LEU A 261 26.66 15.58 11.17
CA LEU A 261 27.16 16.82 10.61
C LEU A 261 26.98 16.87 9.09
N VAL A 262 26.26 17.91 8.66
CA VAL A 262 25.94 18.18 7.25
C VAL A 262 26.83 19.28 6.72
N VAL A 263 27.49 19.05 5.60
CA VAL A 263 28.36 20.01 4.91
C VAL A 263 27.55 21.21 4.42
N GLN A 264 28.01 22.40 4.76
CA GLN A 264 27.40 23.67 4.35
C GLN A 264 28.30 24.34 3.28
N ALA A 265 28.01 24.04 2.01
CA ALA A 265 28.78 24.53 0.87
C ALA A 265 27.84 24.92 -0.29
N PRO A 266 26.93 25.90 -0.09
CA PRO A 266 25.91 26.25 -1.08
C PRO A 266 26.49 26.51 -2.46
N GLY A 267 25.91 25.85 -3.49
CA GLY A 267 26.35 25.97 -4.88
C GLY A 267 27.63 25.20 -5.22
N GLN A 268 28.10 24.35 -4.34
CA GLN A 268 29.27 23.50 -4.56
C GLN A 268 28.89 22.01 -4.53
N LYS A 269 29.74 21.18 -5.13
CA LYS A 269 29.64 19.72 -5.01
C LYS A 269 29.78 19.32 -3.54
N GLY A 270 28.97 18.35 -3.13
CA GLY A 270 28.98 17.85 -1.76
C GLY A 270 28.18 18.70 -0.76
N ASP A 271 27.57 19.82 -1.19
CA ASP A 271 26.68 20.59 -0.33
C ASP A 271 25.53 19.72 0.20
N GLY A 272 25.24 19.82 1.48
CA GLY A 272 24.16 19.04 2.11
C GLY A 272 24.44 17.55 2.27
N LEU A 273 25.62 17.02 1.92
CA LEU A 273 26.00 15.65 2.25
C LEU A 273 26.54 15.56 3.68
N PHE A 274 26.46 14.38 4.29
CA PHE A 274 27.07 14.16 5.59
C PHE A 274 28.59 14.25 5.53
N LEU A 275 29.20 14.87 6.53
CA LEU A 275 30.64 14.77 6.78
C LEU A 275 30.94 13.31 7.16
N ARG A 276 31.94 12.70 6.50
CA ARG A 276 32.30 11.30 6.68
C ARG A 276 33.79 11.12 6.95
N ASP A 277 34.14 10.04 7.65
CA ASP A 277 35.51 9.58 7.78
C ASP A 277 35.99 8.79 6.55
N GLU A 278 37.23 8.29 6.61
CA GLU A 278 37.85 7.47 5.55
C GLU A 278 37.18 6.11 5.33
N ASN A 279 36.39 5.66 6.31
CA ASN A 279 35.63 4.40 6.25
C ASN A 279 34.15 4.62 5.85
N ASP A 280 33.81 5.82 5.37
CA ASP A 280 32.49 6.24 4.97
C ASP A 280 31.45 6.31 6.11
N HIS A 281 31.88 6.42 7.37
CA HIS A 281 30.98 6.62 8.50
C HIS A 281 30.62 8.09 8.66
N PRO A 282 29.35 8.42 8.92
CA PRO A 282 28.93 9.80 9.20
C PRO A 282 29.55 10.28 10.53
N LEU A 283 29.97 11.53 10.57
CA LEU A 283 30.62 12.11 11.71
C LEU A 283 29.70 12.98 12.58
N ILE A 284 30.01 13.01 13.87
CA ILE A 284 29.45 13.92 14.88
C ILE A 284 30.56 14.74 15.52
N TRP A 285 30.20 15.80 16.23
CA TRP A 285 31.09 16.47 17.20
C TRP A 285 30.87 15.86 18.58
N ASP A 286 31.90 15.23 19.11
CA ASP A 286 31.90 14.71 20.48
C ASP A 286 32.29 15.82 21.46
N ILE A 287 31.36 16.19 22.36
CA ILE A 287 31.53 17.29 23.30
C ILE A 287 32.49 16.98 24.45
N GLU A 288 32.69 15.70 24.79
CA GLU A 288 33.61 15.29 25.84
C GLU A 288 35.06 15.17 25.32
N LYS A 289 35.22 14.83 24.07
CA LYS A 289 36.52 14.66 23.42
C LYS A 289 36.95 15.89 22.63
N GLU A 290 36.05 16.86 22.44
CA GLU A 290 36.25 18.02 21.55
C GLU A 290 36.82 17.63 20.18
N ALA A 291 36.21 16.58 19.56
CA ALA A 291 36.70 15.98 18.33
C ALA A 291 35.56 15.45 17.42
N PHE A 292 35.86 15.35 16.12
CA PHE A 292 35.01 14.63 15.18
C PHE A 292 35.17 13.14 15.40
N ARG A 293 34.05 12.45 15.57
CA ARG A 293 34.00 10.99 15.78
C ARG A 293 32.92 10.34 14.98
N ASN A 294 33.05 9.03 14.77
CA ASN A 294 32.03 8.20 14.09
C ASN A 294 30.68 8.28 14.83
N GLY A 295 29.64 8.69 14.13
CA GLY A 295 28.31 8.95 14.70
C GLY A 295 27.51 7.73 15.13
N ILE A 296 28.03 6.52 14.90
CA ILE A 296 27.38 5.26 15.30
C ILE A 296 28.15 4.54 16.44
N ASP A 297 29.23 5.07 16.93
CA ASP A 297 29.99 4.51 18.07
C ASP A 297 29.17 4.57 19.36
N GLY A 298 29.44 3.65 20.27
CA GLY A 298 28.73 3.56 21.55
C GLY A 298 29.26 4.50 22.63
N ASP A 299 30.52 4.87 22.56
CA ASP A 299 31.26 5.64 23.59
C ASP A 299 31.39 7.13 23.20
N ILE A 300 30.39 7.71 22.56
CA ILE A 300 30.38 9.09 22.11
C ILE A 300 29.39 9.94 22.92
N ALA A 301 29.70 11.23 23.04
CA ALA A 301 28.86 12.28 23.61
C ALA A 301 28.51 13.31 22.52
N PRO A 302 27.54 13.01 21.63
CA PRO A 302 27.28 13.84 20.48
C PRO A 302 26.66 15.19 20.85
N ALA A 303 27.16 16.27 20.24
CA ALA A 303 26.48 17.56 20.28
C ALA A 303 25.18 17.50 19.47
N LEU A 304 24.06 17.80 20.09
CA LEU A 304 22.79 17.88 19.38
C LEU A 304 22.69 19.14 18.51
N PHE A 305 23.27 20.24 18.99
CA PHE A 305 23.29 21.53 18.29
C PHE A 305 24.72 21.96 18.03
N GLY A 306 24.96 22.67 16.96
CA GLY A 306 26.25 23.35 16.70
C GLY A 306 26.58 23.46 15.22
N GLU A 307 27.53 24.38 14.99
CA GLU A 307 28.22 24.55 13.72
C GLU A 307 29.72 24.43 14.00
N TYR A 308 30.43 23.75 13.09
CA TYR A 308 31.85 23.43 13.26
C TYR A 308 32.58 23.64 11.95
N VAL A 309 33.91 23.65 12.03
CA VAL A 309 34.78 23.63 10.86
C VAL A 309 35.52 22.30 10.88
N ALA A 310 35.34 21.51 9.86
CA ALA A 310 36.02 20.23 9.69
C ALA A 310 37.53 20.44 9.46
N PRO A 311 38.38 19.42 9.72
CA PRO A 311 39.81 19.54 9.53
C PRO A 311 40.26 19.94 8.11
N ASP A 312 39.44 19.65 7.11
CA ASP A 312 39.64 20.02 5.71
C ASP A 312 39.13 21.45 5.37
N GLY A 313 38.65 22.20 6.37
CA GLY A 313 38.15 23.56 6.22
C GLY A 313 36.66 23.68 5.83
N ARG A 314 35.96 22.58 5.61
CA ARG A 314 34.51 22.62 5.33
C ARG A 314 33.72 23.05 6.57
N ARG A 315 32.75 23.93 6.36
CA ARG A 315 31.77 24.26 7.41
C ARG A 315 30.76 23.17 7.49
N VAL A 316 30.35 22.77 8.68
CA VAL A 316 29.37 21.73 8.93
C VAL A 316 28.42 22.14 10.05
N LYS A 317 27.17 21.63 9.98
CA LYS A 317 26.13 21.93 10.94
C LYS A 317 25.39 20.66 11.32
N THR A 318 25.00 20.52 12.59
CA THR A 318 24.17 19.38 13.01
C THR A 318 22.79 19.42 12.34
N VAL A 319 22.22 18.23 12.04
CA VAL A 319 20.87 18.11 11.49
C VAL A 319 19.85 18.84 12.40
N MET A 320 19.97 18.71 13.72
CA MET A 320 19.05 19.36 14.65
C MET A 320 19.12 20.89 14.56
N SER A 321 20.31 21.48 14.37
CA SER A 321 20.42 22.93 14.16
C SER A 321 19.71 23.36 12.87
N MET A 322 19.83 22.56 11.79
CA MET A 322 19.10 22.80 10.53
C MET A 322 17.59 22.68 10.70
N MET A 323 17.13 21.72 11.51
CA MET A 323 15.70 21.57 11.83
C MET A 323 15.16 22.76 12.60
N VAL A 324 15.90 23.23 13.62
CA VAL A 324 15.52 24.40 14.42
C VAL A 324 15.41 25.64 13.53
N GLU A 325 16.40 25.91 12.69
CA GLU A 325 16.35 27.04 11.74
C GLU A 325 15.15 26.98 10.81
N ARG A 326 14.78 25.79 10.33
CA ARG A 326 13.66 25.61 9.42
C ARG A 326 12.32 25.69 10.13
N TYR A 327 12.13 24.89 11.18
CA TYR A 327 10.80 24.69 11.74
C TYR A 327 10.42 25.71 12.83
N LEU A 328 11.37 26.49 13.35
CA LEU A 328 11.05 27.67 14.17
C LEU A 328 10.74 28.92 13.34
N ASP A 329 10.82 28.83 11.99
CA ASP A 329 10.32 29.90 11.14
C ASP A 329 8.82 30.14 11.42
N GLU A 330 8.43 31.40 11.47
CA GLU A 330 7.05 31.82 11.75
C GLU A 330 6.04 31.25 10.75
N ARG A 331 6.49 30.84 9.56
CA ARG A 331 5.64 30.14 8.57
C ARG A 331 4.93 28.92 9.16
N TYR A 332 5.58 28.24 10.10
CA TYR A 332 5.04 27.03 10.74
C TYR A 332 4.37 27.28 12.09
N ALA A 333 4.35 28.52 12.57
CA ALA A 333 3.64 28.85 13.80
C ALA A 333 2.13 28.53 13.67
N PRO A 334 1.48 28.02 14.72
CA PRO A 334 0.05 27.65 14.69
C PRO A 334 -0.85 28.74 14.12
N GLU A 335 -0.61 30.00 14.47
CA GLU A 335 -1.39 31.16 14.02
C GLU A 335 -1.32 31.36 12.48
N ASN A 336 -0.17 31.03 11.88
CA ASN A 336 0.06 31.23 10.46
C ASN A 336 -0.43 30.05 9.60
N VAL A 337 -0.57 28.87 10.17
CA VAL A 337 -1.07 27.68 9.46
C VAL A 337 -2.56 27.38 9.69
N ALA A 338 -3.15 27.96 10.72
CA ALA A 338 -4.52 27.70 11.16
C ALA A 338 -5.56 27.81 10.03
N LEU A 339 -5.52 28.90 9.26
CA LEU A 339 -6.46 29.13 8.16
C LEU A 339 -6.28 28.12 7.01
N GLU A 340 -5.03 27.81 6.65
CA GLU A 340 -4.73 26.86 5.59
C GLU A 340 -5.16 25.45 5.98
N CYS A 341 -4.87 25.03 7.21
CA CYS A 341 -5.29 23.74 7.76
C CYS A 341 -6.81 23.66 8.02
N GLY A 342 -7.49 24.80 8.19
CA GLY A 342 -8.89 24.86 8.59
C GLY A 342 -9.10 24.47 10.05
N LEU A 343 -8.11 24.71 10.91
CA LEU A 343 -8.12 24.35 12.34
C LEU A 343 -7.79 25.58 13.20
N PRO A 344 -8.34 25.69 14.41
CA PRO A 344 -7.94 26.75 15.36
C PRO A 344 -6.46 26.60 15.76
N ALA A 345 -5.73 27.71 15.83
CA ALA A 345 -4.32 27.72 16.25
C ALA A 345 -4.13 27.11 17.64
N GLU A 346 -5.03 27.46 18.57
CA GLU A 346 -5.01 26.94 19.95
C GLU A 346 -5.18 25.41 20.01
N ALA A 347 -5.92 24.83 19.06
CA ALA A 347 -6.07 23.38 18.99
C ALA A 347 -4.76 22.73 18.54
N ILE A 348 -4.06 23.32 17.59
CA ILE A 348 -2.77 22.81 17.09
C ILE A 348 -1.74 22.82 18.23
N GLU A 349 -1.58 23.97 18.92
CA GLU A 349 -0.64 24.11 20.02
C GLU A 349 -0.97 23.17 21.18
N ARG A 350 -2.24 23.14 21.60
CA ARG A 350 -2.70 22.31 22.70
C ARG A 350 -2.47 20.82 22.45
N ILE A 351 -2.82 20.30 21.27
CA ILE A 351 -2.62 18.87 20.93
C ILE A 351 -1.13 18.50 20.95
N ALA A 352 -0.25 19.34 20.42
CA ALA A 352 1.18 19.11 20.46
C ALA A 352 1.71 19.08 21.90
N LEU A 353 1.28 20.00 22.75
CA LEU A 353 1.69 20.05 24.16
C LEU A 353 1.06 18.93 25.00
N GLU A 354 -0.17 18.49 24.74
CA GLU A 354 -0.78 17.32 25.36
C GLU A 354 0.04 16.05 25.08
N MET A 355 0.43 15.82 23.81
CA MET A 355 1.30 14.72 23.45
C MET A 355 2.63 14.78 24.19
N ALA A 356 3.26 15.96 24.23
CA ALA A 356 4.52 16.17 24.97
C ALA A 356 4.36 15.91 26.48
N HIS A 357 3.24 16.36 27.08
CA HIS A 357 2.93 16.09 28.48
C HIS A 357 2.86 14.58 28.73
N VAL A 358 2.07 13.86 27.96
CA VAL A 358 1.94 12.40 28.09
C VAL A 358 3.29 11.70 27.88
N ALA A 359 4.03 12.10 26.86
CA ALA A 359 5.33 11.51 26.55
C ALA A 359 6.36 11.68 27.70
N PHE A 360 6.43 12.85 28.34
CA PHE A 360 7.51 13.18 29.29
C PHE A 360 7.09 13.17 30.76
N LYS A 361 5.80 13.22 31.07
CA LYS A 361 5.29 13.23 32.46
C LYS A 361 4.54 11.96 32.84
N GLU A 362 4.12 11.15 31.85
CA GLU A 362 3.35 9.96 32.08
C GLU A 362 4.02 8.68 31.55
N THR A 363 5.35 8.66 31.57
CA THR A 363 6.17 7.54 31.08
C THR A 363 5.73 6.19 31.63
N VAL A 364 5.98 5.15 30.86
CA VAL A 364 5.76 3.75 31.25
C VAL A 364 7.11 3.08 31.43
N GLU A 365 7.40 2.61 32.63
CA GLU A 365 8.62 1.86 32.93
C GLU A 365 8.27 0.38 33.13
N LEU A 366 8.90 -0.49 32.37
CA LEU A 366 8.78 -1.95 32.52
C LEU A 366 10.11 -2.51 33.03
N PRO A 367 10.13 -3.37 34.05
CA PRO A 367 11.35 -3.98 34.60
C PRO A 367 11.82 -5.12 33.69
N ILE A 368 12.20 -4.77 32.47
CA ILE A 368 12.72 -5.69 31.45
C ILE A 368 14.18 -5.40 31.24
N GLU A 369 15.02 -6.36 31.61
CA GLU A 369 16.46 -6.29 31.33
C GLU A 369 16.71 -6.53 29.83
N TRP A 370 17.56 -5.73 29.22
CA TRP A 370 17.97 -5.89 27.83
C TRP A 370 19.37 -5.35 27.59
N THR A 371 20.00 -5.77 26.49
CA THR A 371 21.33 -5.33 26.09
C THR A 371 21.24 -4.59 24.77
N ASP A 372 21.82 -3.40 24.70
CA ASP A 372 21.91 -2.67 23.44
C ASP A 372 23.06 -3.18 22.54
N VAL A 373 23.07 -2.71 21.30
CA VAL A 373 24.07 -3.12 20.30
C VAL A 373 25.50 -2.72 20.66
N TRP A 374 25.66 -1.78 21.56
CA TRP A 374 26.98 -1.36 22.08
C TRP A 374 27.41 -2.15 23.31
N GLY A 375 26.61 -3.13 23.75
CA GLY A 375 26.90 -4.02 24.89
C GLY A 375 26.56 -3.42 26.26
N ARG A 376 25.84 -2.29 26.31
CA ARG A 376 25.41 -1.71 27.59
C ARG A 376 24.16 -2.45 28.06
N LYS A 377 24.12 -2.77 29.34
CA LYS A 377 22.99 -3.42 30.00
C LYS A 377 22.04 -2.37 30.55
N HIS A 378 20.78 -2.59 30.33
CA HIS A 378 19.67 -1.79 30.84
C HIS A 378 18.80 -2.68 31.73
N ASP A 379 18.41 -2.16 32.90
CA ASP A 379 17.56 -2.87 33.89
C ASP A 379 16.06 -2.67 33.62
N LYS A 380 15.69 -1.78 32.75
CA LYS A 380 14.32 -1.45 32.39
C LYS A 380 14.20 -0.93 30.97
N VAL A 381 12.96 -0.97 30.45
CA VAL A 381 12.56 -0.28 29.22
C VAL A 381 11.64 0.87 29.59
N VAL A 382 11.93 2.07 29.07
CA VAL A 382 11.12 3.28 29.29
C VAL A 382 10.36 3.64 28.02
N GLY A 383 9.04 3.72 28.12
CA GLY A 383 8.14 4.12 27.04
C GLY A 383 7.60 5.52 27.21
N ARG A 384 7.34 6.20 26.08
CA ARG A 384 6.65 7.48 25.96
C ARG A 384 5.25 7.19 25.41
N PRO A 385 4.17 7.02 26.21
CA PRO A 385 2.94 6.35 25.81
C PRO A 385 2.03 7.16 24.87
N VAL A 386 2.64 7.74 23.84
CA VAL A 386 1.99 8.42 22.71
C VAL A 386 2.15 7.54 21.48
N ALA A 387 1.05 7.12 20.90
CA ALA A 387 1.03 6.36 19.68
C ALA A 387 0.37 7.14 18.53
N MET A 388 0.87 6.98 17.34
CA MET A 388 0.29 7.55 16.13
C MET A 388 0.00 6.46 15.12
N TYR A 389 -0.99 6.66 14.28
CA TYR A 389 -1.32 5.79 13.16
C TYR A 389 -1.80 6.62 11.99
N ALA A 390 -1.35 6.28 10.81
CA ALA A 390 -1.72 7.00 9.60
C ALA A 390 -2.05 6.05 8.47
N MET A 391 -2.85 6.53 7.51
CA MET A 391 -3.31 5.75 6.38
C MET A 391 -3.33 6.57 5.09
N ARG A 392 -4.03 6.04 4.08
CA ARG A 392 -4.10 6.61 2.73
C ARG A 392 -4.59 8.05 2.68
N GLY A 393 -5.38 8.50 3.64
CA GLY A 393 -5.87 9.88 3.67
C GLY A 393 -4.76 10.90 3.53
N ILE A 394 -3.59 10.62 4.10
CA ILE A 394 -2.41 11.49 3.96
C ILE A 394 -1.47 11.06 2.83
N ALA A 395 -1.44 9.78 2.50
CA ALA A 395 -0.50 9.24 1.53
C ALA A 395 -0.91 9.45 0.07
N ALA A 396 -2.22 9.58 -0.21
CA ALA A 396 -2.73 9.69 -1.56
C ALA A 396 -2.84 11.14 -2.08
N HIS A 397 -1.98 12.00 -1.59
CA HIS A 397 -1.72 13.36 -2.08
C HIS A 397 -0.35 13.42 -2.76
N SER A 398 -0.16 14.35 -3.67
CA SER A 398 1.13 14.57 -4.31
C SER A 398 2.20 15.13 -3.36
N ASN A 399 1.85 15.61 -2.19
CA ASN A 399 2.76 15.99 -1.10
C ASN A 399 2.82 14.94 0.03
N GLY A 400 2.28 13.74 -0.21
CA GLY A 400 2.07 12.71 0.81
C GLY A 400 3.36 12.12 1.39
N PHE A 401 4.41 12.01 0.59
CA PHE A 401 5.72 11.50 1.07
C PHE A 401 6.28 12.36 2.19
N HIS A 402 6.38 13.67 1.98
CA HIS A 402 6.88 14.59 3.00
C HIS A 402 5.91 14.74 4.18
N SER A 403 4.60 14.67 3.93
CA SER A 403 3.59 14.67 5.00
C SER A 403 3.75 13.47 5.94
N CYS A 404 3.97 12.28 5.40
CA CYS A 404 4.25 11.08 6.21
C CYS A 404 5.57 11.23 6.99
N ARG A 405 6.63 11.77 6.37
CA ARG A 405 7.91 12.04 7.06
C ARG A 405 7.76 13.07 8.19
N ALA A 406 6.91 14.07 8.03
CA ALA A 406 6.63 15.06 9.08
C ALA A 406 5.99 14.42 10.32
N ILE A 407 5.10 13.44 10.15
CA ILE A 407 4.54 12.68 11.27
C ILE A 407 5.63 11.84 11.96
N HIS A 408 6.55 11.25 11.19
CA HIS A 408 7.68 10.53 11.79
C HIS A 408 8.61 11.46 12.57
N MET A 409 8.78 12.72 12.16
CA MET A 409 9.54 13.72 12.97
C MET A 409 8.91 13.91 14.35
N ILE A 410 7.60 14.00 14.46
CA ILE A 410 6.93 14.15 15.78
C ILE A 410 7.27 12.94 16.66
N GLN A 411 7.15 11.72 16.10
CA GLN A 411 7.45 10.51 16.86
C GLN A 411 8.91 10.44 17.32
N MET A 412 9.84 10.81 16.44
CA MET A 412 11.27 10.83 16.78
C MET A 412 11.59 11.88 17.83
N LEU A 413 11.04 13.10 17.72
CA LEU A 413 11.23 14.15 18.72
C LEU A 413 10.74 13.71 20.11
N LEU A 414 9.59 13.04 20.16
CA LEU A 414 9.03 12.53 21.41
C LEU A 414 9.69 11.24 21.92
N GLY A 415 10.63 10.62 21.16
CA GLY A 415 11.15 9.30 21.50
C GLY A 415 10.08 8.19 21.51
N ALA A 416 9.02 8.37 20.73
CA ALA A 416 7.79 7.58 20.80
C ALA A 416 7.74 6.48 19.73
N LEU A 417 8.78 5.63 19.68
CA LEU A 417 8.92 4.55 18.71
C LEU A 417 9.43 3.26 19.37
N ASP A 418 8.73 2.17 19.06
CA ASP A 418 9.06 0.78 19.44
C ASP A 418 9.40 0.57 20.92
N ALA A 419 8.72 1.31 21.80
CA ALA A 419 8.83 1.23 23.26
C ALA A 419 7.43 1.11 23.90
N PRO A 420 7.30 0.83 25.19
CA PRO A 420 5.99 0.69 25.82
C PRO A 420 5.05 1.88 25.61
N GLY A 421 3.84 1.61 25.14
CA GLY A 421 2.82 2.63 24.86
C GLY A 421 2.97 3.39 23.54
N ASN A 422 4.02 3.13 22.79
CA ASN A 422 4.28 3.76 21.49
C ASN A 422 3.63 3.03 20.32
N PHE A 423 3.89 3.54 19.12
CA PHE A 423 3.70 2.76 17.90
C PHE A 423 4.84 1.74 17.74
N ARG A 424 4.47 0.49 17.53
CA ARG A 424 5.39 -0.63 17.38
C ARG A 424 5.21 -1.28 16.02
N ALA A 425 6.31 -1.53 15.32
CA ALA A 425 6.29 -2.23 14.05
C ALA A 425 6.10 -3.73 14.24
N ARG A 426 5.46 -4.38 13.26
CA ARG A 426 5.40 -5.84 13.17
C ARG A 426 6.71 -6.38 12.61
N ALA A 427 7.08 -7.58 13.01
CA ALA A 427 8.25 -8.24 12.45
C ALA A 427 8.06 -8.55 10.94
N PRO A 428 9.10 -8.48 10.10
CA PRO A 428 10.47 -8.09 10.41
C PRO A 428 10.63 -6.58 10.59
N TYR A 429 11.21 -6.17 11.68
CA TYR A 429 11.47 -4.77 12.00
C TYR A 429 12.77 -4.66 12.80
N PRO A 430 13.56 -3.59 12.67
CA PRO A 430 13.50 -2.58 11.61
C PRO A 430 14.20 -3.05 10.34
N LYS A 431 13.95 -2.32 9.25
CA LYS A 431 14.75 -2.44 8.01
C LYS A 431 15.94 -1.48 8.08
N PRO A 432 17.05 -1.79 7.40
CA PRO A 432 18.14 -0.83 7.22
C PRO A 432 17.63 0.48 6.62
N ILE A 433 18.17 1.59 7.09
CA ILE A 433 17.79 2.94 6.65
C ILE A 433 18.97 3.58 5.91
N PRO A 434 18.80 4.06 4.67
CA PRO A 434 19.83 4.82 3.98
C PRO A 434 20.11 6.16 4.72
N PRO A 435 21.36 6.65 4.72
CA PRO A 435 22.52 6.19 3.94
C PRO A 435 23.40 5.18 4.71
N HIS A 436 23.04 4.78 5.90
CA HIS A 436 23.87 3.92 6.74
C HIS A 436 24.00 2.51 6.18
N GLN A 437 22.88 1.93 5.72
CA GLN A 437 22.87 0.67 4.98
C GLN A 437 22.14 0.83 3.66
N LEU A 438 22.60 0.13 2.62
CA LEU A 438 21.87 0.06 1.36
C LEU A 438 20.69 -0.90 1.54
N PRO A 439 19.48 -0.54 1.05
CA PRO A 439 18.35 -1.47 0.99
C PRO A 439 18.67 -2.73 0.18
N GLU A 440 18.11 -3.87 0.58
CA GLU A 440 18.36 -5.15 -0.09
C GLU A 440 17.97 -5.17 -1.57
N ASN A 441 17.01 -4.36 -1.98
CA ASN A 441 16.37 -4.40 -3.28
C ASN A 441 16.69 -3.16 -4.14
N ASN A 442 17.96 -2.75 -4.21
CA ASN A 442 18.37 -1.78 -5.23
C ASN A 442 18.15 -2.37 -6.62
N ILE A 443 17.72 -1.53 -7.55
CA ILE A 443 17.41 -1.96 -8.91
C ILE A 443 18.68 -1.94 -9.75
N ASP A 444 18.95 -3.08 -10.34
CA ASP A 444 19.99 -3.26 -11.34
C ASP A 444 19.38 -4.13 -12.44
N ILE A 445 19.01 -3.51 -13.55
CA ILE A 445 18.24 -4.13 -14.61
C ILE A 445 19.10 -4.34 -15.83
N ILE A 446 19.24 -5.62 -16.21
CA ILE A 446 19.84 -6.02 -17.47
C ILE A 446 18.71 -6.58 -18.35
N ASN A 447 18.38 -5.84 -19.39
CA ASN A 447 17.30 -6.21 -20.31
C ASN A 447 17.84 -6.97 -21.53
N ALA A 448 18.31 -8.20 -21.31
CA ALA A 448 18.84 -9.05 -22.35
C ALA A 448 17.89 -10.23 -22.68
N PRO A 449 17.77 -10.63 -23.95
CA PRO A 449 16.96 -11.77 -24.36
C PRO A 449 17.30 -13.04 -23.58
N ASN A 450 16.26 -13.77 -23.16
CA ASN A 450 16.36 -15.03 -22.42
C ASN A 450 17.14 -14.98 -21.09
N THR A 451 17.40 -13.79 -20.57
CA THR A 451 18.21 -13.59 -19.36
C THR A 451 17.33 -13.03 -18.23
N PRO A 452 17.34 -13.62 -17.03
CA PRO A 452 16.72 -13.02 -15.85
C PRO A 452 17.32 -11.65 -15.54
N LEU A 453 16.54 -10.79 -14.91
CA LEU A 453 17.09 -9.56 -14.33
C LEU A 453 18.07 -9.91 -13.22
N SER A 454 19.12 -9.11 -13.05
CA SER A 454 20.12 -9.28 -11.98
C SER A 454 19.54 -9.13 -10.58
N ARG A 455 18.47 -8.35 -10.45
CA ARG A 455 17.73 -8.07 -9.20
C ARG A 455 16.23 -7.98 -9.46
N PRO A 456 15.40 -7.99 -8.40
CA PRO A 456 13.95 -7.77 -8.55
C PRO A 456 13.64 -6.46 -9.28
N PRO A 457 12.54 -6.39 -10.04
CA PRO A 457 12.17 -5.20 -10.81
C PRO A 457 11.63 -4.03 -9.97
N LEU A 458 11.57 -4.15 -8.66
CA LEU A 458 11.26 -3.10 -7.71
C LEU A 458 12.37 -2.96 -6.66
N GLY A 459 12.58 -1.76 -6.11
CA GLY A 459 13.62 -1.53 -5.14
C GLY A 459 13.56 -0.16 -4.45
N PHE A 460 14.68 0.22 -3.83
CA PHE A 460 14.80 1.44 -3.02
C PHE A 460 16.05 2.23 -3.44
N PRO A 461 15.97 3.06 -4.49
CA PRO A 461 17.08 3.89 -4.93
C PRO A 461 17.59 4.81 -3.83
N THR A 462 18.92 4.94 -3.70
CA THR A 462 19.57 5.80 -2.72
C THR A 462 20.41 6.90 -3.34
N ARG A 463 20.61 6.82 -4.64
CA ARG A 463 21.43 7.74 -5.43
C ARG A 463 21.04 7.68 -6.91
N PRO A 464 21.43 8.68 -7.71
CA PRO A 464 21.15 8.72 -9.14
C PRO A 464 21.57 7.49 -9.95
N GLU A 465 22.64 6.80 -9.57
CA GLU A 465 23.12 5.59 -10.23
C GLU A 465 22.18 4.39 -10.07
N ASP A 466 21.25 4.44 -9.11
CA ASP A 466 20.28 3.38 -8.88
C ASP A 466 19.04 3.51 -9.81
N LEU A 467 18.98 4.56 -10.64
CA LEU A 467 17.87 4.76 -11.57
C LEU A 467 17.87 3.73 -12.71
N VAL A 468 16.68 3.42 -13.21
CA VAL A 468 16.43 2.49 -14.33
C VAL A 468 16.22 3.31 -15.58
N ILE A 469 17.32 3.82 -16.09
CA ILE A 469 17.40 4.71 -17.27
C ILE A 469 18.49 4.22 -18.23
N ASP A 470 18.37 4.60 -19.50
CA ASP A 470 19.41 4.37 -20.50
C ASP A 470 20.56 5.37 -20.38
N GLU A 471 21.58 5.25 -21.21
CA GLU A 471 22.74 6.15 -21.26
C GLU A 471 22.37 7.60 -21.63
N PHE A 472 21.18 7.83 -22.18
CA PHE A 472 20.64 9.14 -22.52
C PHE A 472 19.70 9.70 -21.45
N GLY A 473 19.46 8.94 -20.37
CA GLY A 473 18.56 9.30 -19.27
C GLY A 473 17.08 9.02 -19.53
N ASN A 474 16.74 8.24 -20.57
CA ASN A 474 15.37 7.86 -20.87
C ASN A 474 14.92 6.69 -19.95
N PRO A 475 13.66 6.65 -19.55
CA PRO A 475 13.12 5.55 -18.75
C PRO A 475 13.19 4.21 -19.49
N LEU A 476 13.61 3.15 -18.80
CA LEU A 476 13.61 1.77 -19.28
C LEU A 476 12.37 0.97 -18.86
N ARG A 477 11.46 1.57 -18.08
CA ARG A 477 10.20 0.97 -17.65
C ARG A 477 9.02 1.68 -18.32
N ILE A 478 8.00 0.90 -18.67
CA ILE A 478 6.77 1.44 -19.28
C ILE A 478 6.03 2.41 -18.35
N ASP A 479 6.10 2.21 -17.04
CA ASP A 479 5.47 3.09 -16.03
C ASP A 479 6.35 4.30 -15.67
N LYS A 480 7.55 4.40 -16.24
CA LYS A 480 8.58 5.42 -15.95
C LYS A 480 9.03 5.48 -14.48
N ALA A 481 8.73 4.44 -13.68
CA ALA A 481 9.27 4.35 -12.33
C ALA A 481 10.80 4.30 -12.36
N TYR A 482 11.43 4.82 -11.30
CA TYR A 482 12.89 4.89 -11.17
C TYR A 482 13.58 5.66 -12.31
N SER A 483 12.91 6.69 -12.80
CA SER A 483 13.47 7.66 -13.72
C SER A 483 13.60 9.02 -13.04
N TRP A 484 14.12 10.00 -13.77
CA TRP A 484 14.21 11.37 -13.28
C TRP A 484 12.85 11.99 -12.94
N GLU A 485 11.78 11.51 -13.55
CA GLU A 485 10.42 11.97 -13.23
C GLU A 485 9.97 11.54 -11.84
N VAL A 486 10.23 10.27 -11.43
CA VAL A 486 9.82 9.68 -10.17
C VAL A 486 10.91 8.73 -9.63
N PRO A 487 11.98 9.26 -9.07
CA PRO A 487 13.17 8.48 -8.72
C PRO A 487 12.94 7.38 -7.68
N ILE A 488 12.11 7.61 -6.66
CA ILE A 488 11.93 6.66 -5.53
C ILE A 488 10.58 5.94 -5.65
N ALA A 489 10.26 5.39 -6.82
CA ALA A 489 8.98 4.75 -7.11
C ALA A 489 8.94 3.27 -6.66
N SER A 490 9.06 3.00 -5.38
CA SER A 490 9.30 1.67 -4.79
C SER A 490 8.36 0.53 -5.24
N HIS A 491 7.17 0.83 -5.78
CA HIS A 491 6.19 -0.17 -6.24
C HIS A 491 5.76 0.01 -7.70
N GLY A 492 6.45 0.87 -8.46
CA GLY A 492 6.04 1.26 -9.81
C GLY A 492 4.83 2.20 -9.86
N LEU A 493 4.49 2.70 -11.03
CA LEU A 493 3.38 3.62 -11.28
C LEU A 493 2.24 2.92 -12.03
N MET A 494 1.48 2.12 -11.31
CA MET A 494 0.36 1.36 -11.85
C MET A 494 -0.59 2.18 -12.71
N HIS A 495 -0.91 3.39 -12.29
CA HIS A 495 -1.89 4.26 -12.97
C HIS A 495 -1.39 4.78 -14.31
N MET A 496 -0.10 4.65 -14.61
CA MET A 496 0.50 5.09 -15.86
C MET A 496 0.66 4.00 -16.91
N VAL A 497 0.54 2.72 -16.53
CA VAL A 497 0.87 1.58 -17.41
C VAL A 497 0.06 1.59 -18.72
N ILE A 498 -1.26 1.70 -18.67
CA ILE A 498 -2.12 1.69 -19.86
C ILE A 498 -1.90 2.95 -20.67
N THR A 499 -1.86 4.12 -20.03
CA THR A 499 -1.65 5.41 -20.70
C THR A 499 -0.34 5.43 -21.46
N ASN A 500 0.75 5.00 -20.82
CA ASN A 500 2.07 4.98 -21.45
C ASN A 500 2.15 3.92 -22.57
N ALA A 501 1.63 2.70 -22.32
CA ALA A 501 1.61 1.65 -23.34
C ALA A 501 0.81 2.05 -24.58
N THR A 502 -0.34 2.71 -24.40
CA THR A 502 -1.16 3.20 -25.52
C THR A 502 -0.48 4.34 -26.29
N ASN A 503 0.30 5.16 -25.61
CA ASN A 503 1.05 6.26 -26.23
C ASN A 503 2.43 5.84 -26.76
N HIS A 504 2.83 4.58 -26.59
CA HIS A 504 4.16 4.06 -26.89
C HIS A 504 5.28 4.89 -26.21
N ASP A 505 5.05 5.34 -24.99
CA ASP A 505 5.95 6.21 -24.24
C ASP A 505 6.37 5.55 -22.91
N PRO A 506 7.62 5.11 -22.79
CA PRO A 506 8.77 5.35 -23.69
C PRO A 506 8.86 4.38 -24.88
N TYR A 507 8.07 3.30 -24.95
CA TYR A 507 8.06 2.32 -26.04
C TYR A 507 6.74 1.54 -26.08
N ALA A 508 6.52 0.79 -27.16
CA ALA A 508 5.34 -0.07 -27.30
C ALA A 508 5.48 -1.37 -26.50
N LEU A 509 4.43 -1.78 -25.79
CA LEU A 509 4.30 -3.14 -25.28
C LEU A 509 3.75 -4.07 -26.36
N ASP A 510 4.07 -5.36 -26.25
CA ASP A 510 3.43 -6.45 -26.99
C ASP A 510 2.28 -7.05 -26.18
N THR A 511 2.56 -7.47 -24.96
CA THR A 511 1.60 -8.16 -24.09
C THR A 511 1.48 -7.45 -22.75
N LEU A 512 0.25 -7.27 -22.29
CA LEU A 512 -0.05 -6.79 -20.93
C LEU A 512 -0.84 -7.87 -20.18
N ILE A 513 -0.26 -8.39 -19.12
CA ILE A 513 -0.92 -9.33 -18.19
C ILE A 513 -1.45 -8.55 -16.99
N LEU A 514 -2.75 -8.65 -16.75
CA LEU A 514 -3.44 -8.04 -15.61
C LEU A 514 -3.99 -9.11 -14.69
N PHE A 515 -3.48 -9.17 -13.47
CA PHE A 515 -3.95 -10.09 -12.44
C PHE A 515 -4.69 -9.35 -11.33
N MET A 516 -5.95 -9.71 -11.08
CA MET A 516 -6.80 -9.12 -10.03
C MET A 516 -6.87 -7.59 -10.09
N ALA A 517 -6.91 -7.01 -11.29
CA ALA A 517 -6.93 -5.57 -11.50
C ALA A 517 -8.04 -5.16 -12.46
N ASN A 518 -9.03 -4.45 -11.97
CA ASN A 518 -10.12 -3.90 -12.79
C ASN A 518 -9.76 -2.49 -13.27
N MET A 519 -8.75 -2.38 -14.15
CA MET A 519 -8.23 -1.10 -14.63
C MET A 519 -9.21 -0.39 -15.56
N ALA A 520 -10.12 -1.10 -16.21
CA ALA A 520 -11.20 -0.50 -16.99
C ALA A 520 -12.27 0.18 -16.13
N TRP A 521 -12.15 0.13 -14.81
CA TRP A 521 -13.15 0.72 -13.91
C TRP A 521 -12.50 1.43 -12.72
N ASN A 522 -12.36 0.80 -11.57
CA ASN A 522 -11.96 1.47 -10.33
C ASN A 522 -10.51 1.23 -9.88
N SER A 523 -9.70 0.56 -10.67
CA SER A 523 -8.27 0.37 -10.41
C SER A 523 -7.40 1.31 -11.26
N SER A 524 -7.97 2.42 -11.73
CA SER A 524 -7.29 3.45 -12.51
C SER A 524 -7.85 4.84 -12.19
N MET A 525 -7.13 5.85 -12.60
CA MET A 525 -7.64 7.21 -12.82
C MET A 525 -8.23 7.28 -14.23
N ASN A 526 -8.98 8.36 -14.53
CA ASN A 526 -9.46 8.66 -15.89
C ASN A 526 -10.19 7.49 -16.57
N THR A 527 -11.08 6.84 -15.84
CA THR A 527 -11.67 5.54 -16.21
C THR A 527 -12.31 5.51 -17.60
N ALA A 528 -12.98 6.57 -18.04
CA ALA A 528 -13.60 6.63 -19.38
C ALA A 528 -12.53 6.55 -20.47
N ASN A 529 -11.47 7.34 -20.37
CA ASN A 529 -10.37 7.34 -21.33
C ASN A 529 -9.57 6.04 -21.33
N ILE A 530 -9.45 5.39 -20.18
CA ILE A 530 -8.79 4.05 -20.11
C ILE A 530 -9.56 3.03 -20.95
N GLN A 531 -10.88 3.06 -20.97
CA GLN A 531 -11.67 2.16 -21.83
C GLN A 531 -11.42 2.44 -23.32
N ASP A 532 -11.27 3.71 -23.69
CA ASP A 532 -10.95 4.10 -25.07
C ASP A 532 -9.52 3.69 -25.43
N MET A 533 -8.56 3.88 -24.52
CA MET A 533 -7.17 3.45 -24.70
C MET A 533 -7.07 1.93 -24.90
N LEU A 534 -7.84 1.13 -24.19
CA LEU A 534 -7.85 -0.33 -24.35
C LEU A 534 -8.39 -0.78 -25.71
N ARG A 535 -9.20 0.06 -26.39
CA ARG A 535 -9.72 -0.16 -27.76
C ARG A 535 -8.85 0.51 -28.83
N ALA A 536 -7.89 1.35 -28.44
CA ALA A 536 -7.11 2.14 -29.38
C ALA A 536 -6.30 1.24 -30.33
N LYS A 537 -6.37 1.56 -31.63
CA LYS A 537 -5.66 0.86 -32.70
C LYS A 537 -4.54 1.70 -33.25
N ASP A 538 -3.49 1.03 -33.66
CA ASP A 538 -2.39 1.62 -34.42
C ASP A 538 -2.69 1.53 -35.91
N MET A 539 -3.09 2.63 -36.47
CA MET A 539 -3.46 2.71 -37.90
C MET A 539 -2.23 2.64 -38.83
N GLU A 540 -1.03 2.91 -38.31
CA GLU A 540 0.22 2.77 -39.05
C GLU A 540 0.69 1.29 -39.08
N ASN A 541 0.26 0.50 -38.09
CA ASN A 541 0.54 -0.95 -37.96
C ASN A 541 -0.72 -1.78 -38.30
N PHE A 542 -1.22 -1.65 -39.54
CA PHE A 542 -2.33 -2.48 -40.04
C PHE A 542 -3.62 -2.51 -39.20
N GLY A 543 -3.80 -1.55 -38.30
CA GLY A 543 -4.98 -1.46 -37.44
C GLY A 543 -4.97 -2.44 -36.28
N GLU A 544 -3.83 -2.97 -35.89
CA GLU A 544 -3.68 -3.72 -34.63
C GLU A 544 -3.91 -2.84 -33.41
N TYR A 545 -4.26 -3.45 -32.30
CA TYR A 545 -4.38 -2.71 -31.05
C TYR A 545 -3.00 -2.16 -30.62
N LYS A 546 -3.00 -0.95 -30.05
CA LYS A 546 -1.77 -0.34 -29.53
C LYS A 546 -1.11 -1.14 -28.39
N ILE A 547 -1.89 -1.94 -27.66
CA ILE A 547 -1.40 -3.03 -26.82
C ILE A 547 -1.88 -4.31 -27.51
N PRO A 548 -1.05 -5.01 -28.28
CA PRO A 548 -1.50 -6.09 -29.18
C PRO A 548 -2.21 -7.22 -28.49
N PHE A 549 -1.77 -7.63 -27.28
CA PHE A 549 -2.37 -8.75 -26.57
C PHE A 549 -2.61 -8.44 -25.09
N LEU A 550 -3.86 -8.59 -24.65
CA LEU A 550 -4.29 -8.29 -23.31
C LEU A 550 -4.81 -9.56 -22.62
N VAL A 551 -4.11 -9.98 -21.57
CA VAL A 551 -4.46 -11.16 -20.75
C VAL A 551 -5.02 -10.70 -19.43
N VAL A 552 -6.23 -11.15 -19.09
CA VAL A 552 -6.88 -10.83 -17.82
C VAL A 552 -7.09 -12.11 -17.00
N ILE A 553 -6.55 -12.09 -15.79
CA ILE A 553 -6.71 -13.18 -14.83
C ILE A 553 -7.58 -12.68 -13.68
N ASP A 554 -8.77 -13.23 -13.54
CA ASP A 554 -9.71 -12.89 -12.48
C ASP A 554 -10.57 -14.11 -12.12
N ALA A 555 -11.15 -14.10 -10.94
CA ALA A 555 -12.13 -15.10 -10.52
C ALA A 555 -13.57 -14.71 -10.92
N PHE A 556 -13.82 -13.47 -11.31
CA PHE A 556 -15.13 -12.89 -11.54
C PHE A 556 -15.20 -12.10 -12.84
N HIS A 557 -16.42 -12.09 -13.42
CA HIS A 557 -16.74 -11.26 -14.57
C HIS A 557 -16.82 -9.78 -14.15
N SER A 558 -15.76 -9.03 -14.44
CA SER A 558 -15.63 -7.60 -14.16
C SER A 558 -15.71 -6.77 -15.45
N GLU A 559 -15.68 -5.44 -15.32
CA GLU A 559 -15.57 -4.55 -16.47
C GLU A 559 -14.30 -4.83 -17.29
N MET A 560 -13.18 -5.16 -16.61
CA MET A 560 -11.92 -5.41 -17.29
C MET A 560 -11.94 -6.66 -18.15
N THR A 561 -12.66 -7.71 -17.76
CA THR A 561 -12.71 -8.95 -18.55
C THR A 561 -13.32 -8.72 -19.93
N ASN A 562 -14.16 -7.69 -20.09
CA ASN A 562 -14.78 -7.36 -21.38
C ASN A 562 -13.77 -6.83 -22.44
N PHE A 563 -12.58 -6.41 -22.01
CA PHE A 563 -11.53 -5.90 -22.89
C PHE A 563 -10.42 -6.90 -23.18
N ALA A 564 -10.43 -8.06 -22.53
CA ALA A 564 -9.36 -9.06 -22.68
C ALA A 564 -9.37 -9.71 -24.06
N ASP A 565 -8.20 -10.10 -24.56
CA ASP A 565 -8.07 -11.04 -25.67
C ASP A 565 -8.09 -12.46 -25.15
N LEU A 566 -7.46 -12.71 -23.98
CA LEU A 566 -7.48 -13.99 -23.28
C LEU A 566 -7.90 -13.77 -21.82
N ILE A 567 -8.93 -14.52 -21.40
CA ILE A 567 -9.39 -14.58 -20.01
C ILE A 567 -8.97 -15.91 -19.39
N LEU A 568 -8.19 -15.86 -18.31
CA LEU A 568 -7.81 -17.03 -17.52
C LEU A 568 -8.56 -16.99 -16.18
N PRO A 569 -9.49 -17.92 -15.95
CA PRO A 569 -10.34 -17.88 -14.76
C PRO A 569 -9.57 -18.41 -13.54
N ASP A 570 -9.45 -17.55 -12.52
CA ASP A 570 -8.87 -17.90 -11.22
C ASP A 570 -9.92 -18.55 -10.29
N THR A 571 -9.45 -19.11 -9.21
CA THR A 571 -10.24 -19.68 -8.12
C THR A 571 -10.63 -18.63 -7.08
N THR A 572 -11.63 -18.95 -6.25
CA THR A 572 -11.87 -18.19 -5.03
C THR A 572 -10.83 -18.54 -3.96
N TYR A 573 -10.73 -17.73 -2.91
CA TYR A 573 -9.74 -17.95 -1.85
C TYR A 573 -9.99 -19.19 -0.99
N LEU A 574 -11.18 -19.80 -1.05
CA LEU A 574 -11.51 -21.05 -0.35
C LEU A 574 -11.19 -22.30 -1.19
N GLU A 575 -10.75 -22.11 -2.43
CA GLU A 575 -10.50 -23.17 -3.41
C GLU A 575 -9.02 -23.37 -3.75
N ARG A 576 -8.10 -22.64 -3.08
CA ARG A 576 -6.67 -22.61 -3.45
C ARG A 576 -5.72 -22.62 -2.27
N HIS A 577 -4.44 -22.90 -2.56
CA HIS A 577 -3.34 -22.71 -1.64
C HIS A 577 -2.83 -21.26 -1.72
N ASP A 578 -2.56 -20.65 -0.57
CA ASP A 578 -1.86 -19.37 -0.45
C ASP A 578 -0.96 -19.38 0.79
N SER A 579 0.07 -18.54 0.79
CA SER A 579 0.82 -18.18 1.98
C SER A 579 0.66 -16.69 2.30
N ILE A 580 0.43 -16.38 3.54
CA ILE A 580 0.55 -15.03 4.10
C ILE A 580 1.85 -15.04 4.89
N SER A 581 2.94 -14.83 4.19
CA SER A 581 4.27 -15.18 4.61
C SER A 581 5.09 -14.00 5.09
N LEU A 582 6.21 -14.27 5.76
CA LEU A 582 7.22 -13.26 6.11
C LEU A 582 7.88 -12.64 4.88
N LEU A 583 7.92 -13.34 3.74
CA LEU A 583 8.52 -12.81 2.51
C LEU A 583 7.59 -11.85 1.77
N ASP A 584 6.27 -12.04 1.89
CA ASP A 584 5.28 -11.19 1.23
C ASP A 584 4.68 -10.15 2.19
N ARG A 585 3.76 -10.62 3.01
CA ARG A 585 2.96 -9.77 3.90
C ARG A 585 2.63 -10.53 5.17
N PRO A 586 3.53 -10.47 6.13
CA PRO A 586 3.34 -11.17 7.40
C PRO A 586 2.06 -10.70 8.10
N ILE A 587 1.45 -11.62 8.84
CA ILE A 587 0.36 -11.28 9.77
C ILE A 587 0.89 -10.95 11.16
N SER A 588 2.20 -10.85 11.31
CA SER A 588 2.89 -10.68 12.59
C SER A 588 2.27 -9.61 13.48
N GLU A 589 2.34 -9.86 14.75
CA GLU A 589 2.11 -8.87 15.80
C GLU A 589 3.45 -8.21 16.20
N PRO A 590 3.46 -7.06 16.86
CA PRO A 590 4.71 -6.48 17.36
C PRO A 590 5.55 -7.44 18.21
N ASP A 591 4.90 -8.30 18.99
CA ASP A 591 5.55 -9.25 19.90
C ASP A 591 5.84 -10.63 19.29
N ALA A 592 5.57 -10.81 18.01
CA ALA A 592 5.80 -12.08 17.34
C ALA A 592 6.13 -11.92 15.86
N ALA A 593 6.96 -12.80 15.31
CA ALA A 593 7.01 -13.04 13.88
C ALA A 593 5.99 -14.13 13.54
N ALA A 594 4.97 -13.80 12.76
CA ALA A 594 3.87 -14.71 12.47
C ALA A 594 3.55 -14.75 10.98
N ASP A 595 3.07 -15.89 10.53
CA ASP A 595 2.54 -16.11 9.19
C ASP A 595 1.35 -17.08 9.20
N ALA A 596 0.73 -17.27 8.06
CA ALA A 596 -0.46 -18.10 7.93
C ALA A 596 -0.55 -18.71 6.53
N ILE A 597 -1.46 -19.67 6.38
CA ILE A 597 -1.77 -20.30 5.09
C ILE A 597 -3.26 -20.22 4.77
N ARG A 598 -3.56 -20.43 3.49
CA ARG A 598 -4.84 -20.92 2.99
C ARG A 598 -4.62 -22.23 2.27
N TYR A 599 -5.61 -23.08 2.30
CA TYR A 599 -5.64 -24.32 1.55
C TYR A 599 -7.05 -24.56 1.03
N PRO A 600 -7.26 -25.37 -0.01
CA PRO A 600 -8.57 -25.64 -0.54
C PRO A 600 -9.49 -26.26 0.52
N LEU A 601 -10.51 -25.52 0.95
CA LEU A 601 -11.56 -26.06 1.82
C LEU A 601 -12.64 -26.75 1.03
N VAL A 602 -12.85 -26.29 -0.20
CA VAL A 602 -13.79 -26.87 -1.19
C VAL A 602 -13.09 -26.97 -2.54
N LYS A 603 -13.55 -27.92 -3.36
CA LYS A 603 -13.05 -28.02 -4.74
C LYS A 603 -13.82 -27.06 -5.64
N PRO A 604 -13.19 -26.48 -6.67
CA PRO A 604 -13.88 -25.75 -7.70
C PRO A 604 -14.95 -26.64 -8.39
N ASP A 605 -16.11 -26.07 -8.63
CA ASP A 605 -17.23 -26.71 -9.36
C ASP A 605 -17.24 -26.34 -10.86
N ARG A 606 -16.13 -25.81 -11.37
CA ARG A 606 -15.95 -25.28 -12.72
C ARG A 606 -14.55 -25.51 -13.24
N ASN A 607 -14.31 -25.25 -14.51
CA ASN A 607 -13.02 -25.46 -15.18
C ASN A 607 -12.07 -24.28 -14.96
N VAL A 608 -11.60 -24.10 -13.72
CA VAL A 608 -10.72 -23.01 -13.29
C VAL A 608 -9.46 -23.56 -12.62
N ARG A 609 -8.38 -22.75 -12.62
CA ARG A 609 -7.12 -23.11 -11.97
C ARG A 609 -6.59 -21.92 -11.16
N PRO A 610 -6.00 -22.15 -9.98
CA PRO A 610 -5.32 -21.09 -9.23
C PRO A 610 -4.22 -20.47 -10.08
N TRP A 611 -4.20 -19.15 -10.17
CA TRP A 611 -3.20 -18.44 -10.97
C TRP A 611 -1.75 -18.77 -10.52
N GLN A 612 -1.53 -18.98 -9.23
CA GLN A 612 -0.23 -19.39 -8.68
C GLN A 612 0.28 -20.71 -9.27
N GLU A 613 -0.62 -21.69 -9.44
CA GLU A 613 -0.27 -22.96 -10.07
C GLU A 613 0.08 -22.77 -11.55
N VAL A 614 -0.71 -21.94 -12.23
CA VAL A 614 -0.46 -21.60 -13.64
C VAL A 614 0.89 -20.88 -13.80
N MET A 615 1.23 -19.96 -12.90
CA MET A 615 2.53 -19.28 -12.93
C MET A 615 3.72 -20.24 -12.76
N VAL A 616 3.61 -21.19 -11.83
CA VAL A 616 4.66 -22.20 -11.63
C VAL A 616 4.81 -23.09 -12.88
N GLU A 617 3.70 -23.48 -13.50
CA GLU A 617 3.72 -24.26 -14.75
C GLU A 617 4.31 -23.45 -15.92
N LEU A 618 3.86 -22.21 -16.13
CA LEU A 618 4.42 -21.33 -17.16
C LEU A 618 5.92 -21.09 -16.97
N ALA A 619 6.38 -20.92 -15.72
CA ALA A 619 7.80 -20.78 -15.42
C ALA A 619 8.59 -22.04 -15.81
N GLY A 620 8.00 -23.21 -15.65
CA GLY A 620 8.57 -24.47 -16.11
C GLY A 620 8.60 -24.58 -17.64
N ARG A 621 7.48 -24.26 -18.34
CA ARG A 621 7.39 -24.23 -19.80
C ARG A 621 8.42 -23.28 -20.41
N LEU A 622 8.56 -22.08 -19.84
CA LEU A 622 9.53 -21.03 -20.23
C LEU A 622 10.96 -21.31 -19.75
N LYS A 623 11.19 -22.42 -19.07
CA LYS A 623 12.50 -22.86 -18.57
C LYS A 623 13.21 -21.82 -17.70
N PHE A 624 12.49 -21.20 -16.77
CA PHE A 624 13.09 -20.23 -15.87
C PHE A 624 14.11 -20.89 -14.93
N PRO A 625 15.33 -20.36 -14.78
CA PRO A 625 16.38 -20.98 -13.98
C PRO A 625 16.00 -21.24 -12.52
N ALA A 626 15.18 -20.37 -11.89
CA ALA A 626 14.71 -20.56 -10.52
C ALA A 626 13.66 -21.67 -10.37
N PHE A 627 12.99 -22.08 -11.47
CA PHE A 627 11.87 -23.02 -11.50
C PHE A 627 12.18 -24.34 -12.19
N THR A 628 13.36 -24.48 -12.81
CA THR A 628 13.80 -25.68 -13.52
C THR A 628 15.11 -26.19 -12.96
N LYS A 629 15.30 -27.51 -13.04
CA LYS A 629 16.56 -28.17 -12.72
C LYS A 629 17.52 -28.07 -13.91
N PRO A 630 18.82 -28.35 -13.71
CA PRO A 630 19.79 -28.35 -14.81
C PRO A 630 19.47 -29.30 -15.97
N ASP A 631 18.69 -30.36 -15.72
CA ASP A 631 18.21 -31.31 -16.72
C ASP A 631 16.97 -30.83 -17.49
N GLY A 632 16.47 -29.63 -17.18
CA GLY A 632 15.28 -29.01 -17.79
C GLY A 632 13.95 -29.46 -17.20
N THR A 633 13.95 -30.34 -16.20
CA THR A 633 12.72 -30.76 -15.51
C THR A 633 12.25 -29.71 -14.50
N PRO A 634 10.94 -29.61 -14.20
CA PRO A 634 10.43 -28.72 -13.19
C PRO A 634 11.07 -28.95 -11.81
N LYS A 635 11.42 -27.85 -11.13
CA LYS A 635 11.96 -27.90 -9.76
C LYS A 635 10.85 -28.09 -8.72
N PHE A 636 9.67 -27.58 -9.00
CA PHE A 636 8.50 -27.64 -8.13
C PHE A 636 7.36 -28.35 -8.85
N SER A 637 6.64 -29.20 -8.12
CA SER A 637 5.47 -29.93 -8.63
C SER A 637 4.18 -29.09 -8.68
N GLY A 638 4.19 -27.89 -8.06
CA GLY A 638 3.08 -26.96 -8.00
C GLY A 638 3.36 -25.86 -6.96
N TYR A 639 2.36 -25.01 -6.72
CA TYR A 639 2.53 -23.85 -5.84
C TYR A 639 2.69 -24.23 -4.35
N GLN A 640 1.99 -25.26 -3.88
CA GLN A 640 2.18 -25.75 -2.51
C GLN A 640 3.62 -26.22 -2.27
N ASP A 641 4.17 -26.97 -3.22
CA ASP A 641 5.55 -27.43 -3.19
C ASP A 641 6.54 -26.24 -3.25
N PHE A 642 6.24 -25.27 -4.09
CA PHE A 642 7.00 -24.02 -4.16
C PHE A 642 7.02 -23.28 -2.81
N ILE A 643 5.90 -23.14 -2.12
CA ILE A 643 5.86 -22.49 -0.80
C ILE A 643 6.74 -23.19 0.22
N VAL A 644 6.74 -24.52 0.23
CA VAL A 644 7.52 -25.33 1.20
C VAL A 644 9.01 -25.30 0.88
N ASN A 645 9.37 -25.45 -0.38
CA ASN A 645 10.75 -25.75 -0.82
C ASN A 645 11.53 -24.55 -1.37
N TYR A 646 10.85 -23.43 -1.70
CA TYR A 646 11.57 -22.23 -2.10
C TYR A 646 12.30 -21.60 -0.92
N GLU A 647 13.55 -21.26 -1.12
CA GLU A 647 14.38 -20.54 -0.15
C GLU A 647 14.96 -19.28 -0.79
N ARG A 648 14.69 -18.12 -0.17
CA ARG A 648 15.31 -16.85 -0.56
C ARG A 648 16.82 -16.86 -0.31
N SER A 649 17.20 -17.45 0.79
CA SER A 649 18.58 -17.73 1.17
C SER A 649 18.56 -19.02 1.99
N PRO A 650 19.70 -19.71 2.17
CA PRO A 650 19.73 -20.99 2.89
C PRO A 650 19.03 -20.96 4.23
N GLY A 651 18.01 -21.78 4.39
CA GLY A 651 17.18 -21.88 5.58
C GLY A 651 16.03 -20.88 5.67
N ILE A 652 15.93 -19.88 4.79
CA ILE A 652 14.89 -18.83 4.84
C ILE A 652 13.88 -19.05 3.73
N GLY A 653 12.73 -19.59 4.06
CA GLY A 653 11.61 -19.84 3.13
C GLY A 653 10.43 -18.92 3.34
N PHE A 654 9.33 -19.18 2.63
CA PHE A 654 8.09 -18.41 2.74
C PHE A 654 7.52 -18.46 4.16
N LEU A 655 7.45 -19.65 4.74
CA LEU A 655 6.83 -19.90 6.04
C LEU A 655 7.90 -20.06 7.12
N ALA A 656 7.69 -19.42 8.27
CA ALA A 656 8.63 -19.38 9.37
C ALA A 656 8.48 -20.55 10.35
N GLY A 657 7.27 -21.15 10.44
CA GLY A 657 6.97 -22.19 11.40
C GLY A 657 7.41 -23.59 10.97
N TRP A 658 7.76 -24.43 11.93
CA TRP A 658 8.03 -25.85 11.75
C TRP A 658 9.04 -26.18 10.64
N ARG A 659 10.10 -25.38 10.56
CA ARG A 659 11.24 -25.62 9.67
C ARG A 659 12.20 -26.64 10.28
N GLY A 660 13.20 -27.04 9.48
CA GLY A 660 14.08 -28.17 9.79
C GLY A 660 13.44 -29.50 9.39
N LYS A 661 14.23 -30.50 9.03
CA LYS A 661 13.73 -31.83 8.60
C LYS A 661 12.82 -32.49 9.62
N ASP A 662 13.04 -32.21 10.91
CA ASP A 662 12.26 -32.69 12.05
C ASP A 662 11.09 -31.75 12.42
N GLY A 663 10.96 -30.58 11.77
CA GLY A 663 9.91 -29.62 12.07
C GLY A 663 10.04 -28.92 13.41
N THR A 664 11.22 -28.86 14.03
CA THR A 664 11.42 -28.28 15.36
C THR A 664 11.93 -26.84 15.34
N LYS A 665 12.34 -26.32 14.18
CA LYS A 665 12.91 -24.98 14.06
C LYS A 665 11.86 -23.95 13.67
N SER A 666 12.13 -22.70 14.01
CA SER A 666 11.35 -21.54 13.58
C SER A 666 12.24 -20.45 13.01
N LEU A 667 11.69 -19.62 12.12
CA LEU A 667 12.33 -18.56 11.36
C LEU A 667 13.34 -19.09 10.35
N LYS A 668 14.37 -19.81 10.77
CA LYS A 668 15.42 -20.36 9.93
C LYS A 668 15.57 -21.85 10.13
N GLY A 669 15.67 -22.60 9.07
CA GLY A 669 15.88 -24.04 9.00
C GLY A 669 15.59 -24.57 7.61
N GLU A 670 16.07 -25.78 7.32
CA GLU A 670 15.78 -26.46 6.04
C GLU A 670 14.27 -26.64 5.81
N PRO A 671 13.81 -26.78 4.54
CA PRO A 671 12.42 -27.13 4.25
C PRO A 671 11.98 -28.40 5.00
N ASN A 672 10.73 -28.38 5.50
CA ASN A 672 10.10 -29.51 6.14
C ASN A 672 8.97 -30.04 5.23
N PRO A 673 9.03 -31.27 4.72
CA PRO A 673 7.98 -31.82 3.86
C PRO A 673 6.58 -31.83 4.48
N ASN A 674 6.49 -31.91 5.82
CA ASN A 674 5.23 -31.90 6.56
C ASN A 674 4.86 -30.51 7.13
N GLN A 675 5.51 -29.47 6.63
CA GLN A 675 5.30 -28.10 7.14
C GLN A 675 3.84 -27.66 6.96
N TRP A 676 3.26 -27.99 5.82
CA TRP A 676 1.90 -27.60 5.46
C TRP A 676 0.86 -28.21 6.41
N GLU A 677 1.00 -29.50 6.71
CA GLU A 677 0.14 -30.21 7.64
C GLU A 677 0.22 -29.61 9.04
N LYS A 678 1.40 -29.19 9.49
CA LYS A 678 1.58 -28.52 10.78
C LYS A 678 0.81 -27.21 10.87
N TYR A 679 0.77 -26.42 9.79
CA TYR A 679 -0.07 -25.23 9.75
C TYR A 679 -1.56 -25.57 9.83
N ILE A 680 -2.03 -26.57 9.13
CA ILE A 680 -3.44 -27.03 9.18
C ILE A 680 -3.79 -27.47 10.59
N GLU A 681 -2.96 -28.29 11.23
CA GLU A 681 -3.11 -28.75 12.63
C GLU A 681 -3.19 -27.56 13.59
N ASN A 682 -2.41 -26.51 13.36
CA ASN A 682 -2.40 -25.30 14.19
C ASN A 682 -3.36 -24.20 13.69
N GLN A 683 -4.49 -24.58 13.10
CA GLN A 683 -5.54 -23.65 12.67
C GLN A 683 -5.08 -22.62 11.61
N SER A 684 -4.14 -23.04 10.76
CA SER A 684 -3.61 -22.31 9.58
C SER A 684 -2.76 -21.08 9.89
N PHE A 685 -2.19 -20.96 11.08
CA PHE A 685 -1.23 -19.90 11.41
C PHE A 685 -0.09 -20.42 12.29
N PHE A 686 0.97 -19.64 12.33
CA PHE A 686 2.13 -19.83 13.21
C PHE A 686 2.54 -18.50 13.82
N ALA A 687 3.06 -18.49 15.03
CA ALA A 687 3.64 -17.33 15.68
C ALA A 687 4.89 -17.72 16.48
N HIS A 688 6.00 -17.06 16.18
CA HIS A 688 7.23 -17.11 16.99
C HIS A 688 7.24 -15.88 17.90
N HIS A 689 6.92 -16.09 19.17
CA HIS A 689 6.84 -15.01 20.15
C HIS A 689 8.24 -14.59 20.61
N TRP A 690 8.44 -13.27 20.67
CA TRP A 690 9.68 -12.71 21.21
C TRP A 690 9.68 -12.82 22.74
N PRO A 691 10.78 -13.27 23.37
CA PRO A 691 10.96 -13.13 24.81
C PRO A 691 10.99 -11.64 25.19
N ASP A 692 10.70 -11.33 26.46
CA ASP A 692 10.51 -9.95 26.92
C ASP A 692 11.71 -9.04 26.60
N ASN A 693 12.93 -9.54 26.78
CA ASN A 693 14.16 -8.81 26.47
C ASN A 693 14.38 -8.50 24.96
N GLN A 694 13.56 -9.06 24.08
CA GLN A 694 13.63 -8.83 22.63
C GLN A 694 12.44 -8.01 22.08
N LYS A 695 11.45 -7.65 22.90
CA LYS A 695 10.19 -7.05 22.43
C LYS A 695 10.29 -5.58 22.06
N TYR A 696 11.16 -4.83 22.73
CA TYR A 696 11.23 -3.38 22.64
C TYR A 696 12.58 -2.89 22.18
N MET A 697 12.64 -1.63 21.73
CA MET A 697 13.87 -0.96 21.29
C MET A 697 14.61 -1.75 20.19
N ARG A 698 13.88 -2.45 19.35
CA ARG A 698 14.41 -3.43 18.40
C ARG A 698 15.37 -2.86 17.37
N PHE A 699 15.33 -1.56 17.12
CA PHE A 699 16.30 -0.84 16.28
C PHE A 699 17.71 -0.76 16.92
N ALA A 700 17.85 -1.02 18.23
CA ALA A 700 19.10 -1.00 18.95
C ALA A 700 19.28 -2.17 19.95
N ASN A 701 18.32 -3.08 20.02
CA ASN A 701 18.32 -4.22 20.92
C ASN A 701 19.15 -5.36 20.33
N LYS A 702 20.30 -5.65 20.95
CA LYS A 702 21.23 -6.68 20.47
C LYS A 702 20.59 -8.06 20.41
N ASP A 703 19.88 -8.45 21.47
CA ASP A 703 19.28 -9.78 21.54
C ASP A 703 18.24 -10.01 20.45
N TYR A 704 17.48 -8.96 20.09
CA TYR A 704 16.56 -9.02 18.95
C TYR A 704 17.30 -9.01 17.61
N LEU A 705 18.30 -8.13 17.45
CA LEU A 705 19.01 -7.97 16.18
C LEU A 705 19.88 -9.19 15.85
N ASP A 706 20.39 -9.90 16.83
CA ASP A 706 21.06 -11.19 16.64
C ASP A 706 20.10 -12.20 15.96
N VAL A 707 18.88 -12.35 16.48
CA VAL A 707 17.85 -13.22 15.89
C VAL A 707 17.41 -12.71 14.51
N ALA A 708 17.23 -11.39 14.37
CA ALA A 708 16.82 -10.78 13.12
C ALA A 708 17.89 -10.95 12.02
N SER A 709 19.17 -10.88 12.38
CA SER A 709 20.29 -11.13 11.47
C SER A 709 20.37 -12.61 11.07
N ASP A 710 20.24 -13.51 12.03
CA ASP A 710 20.22 -14.94 11.74
C ASP A 710 19.05 -15.36 10.84
N ALA A 711 17.88 -14.74 11.03
CA ALA A 711 16.70 -14.95 10.20
C ALA A 711 16.72 -14.17 8.86
N GLY A 712 17.78 -13.43 8.56
CA GLY A 712 17.94 -12.67 7.31
C GLY A 712 17.06 -11.43 7.21
N PHE A 713 16.60 -10.88 8.31
CA PHE A 713 15.83 -9.62 8.35
C PHE A 713 16.73 -8.39 8.25
N VAL A 714 17.90 -8.45 8.86
CA VAL A 714 18.97 -7.44 8.78
C VAL A 714 20.28 -8.08 8.38
N GLY A 715 21.14 -7.33 7.68
CA GLY A 715 22.44 -7.88 7.22
C GLY A 715 23.51 -7.91 8.29
N LYS A 716 23.42 -7.03 9.28
CA LYS A 716 24.39 -6.88 10.38
C LYS A 716 23.68 -6.54 11.68
N VAL A 717 24.34 -6.87 12.78
CA VAL A 717 23.93 -6.49 14.15
C VAL A 717 24.59 -5.15 14.49
N GLU A 718 23.93 -4.09 14.09
CA GLU A 718 24.36 -2.71 14.34
C GLU A 718 23.13 -1.81 14.57
N PRO A 719 23.27 -0.64 15.21
CA PRO A 719 22.14 0.24 15.46
C PRO A 719 21.52 0.72 14.16
N ILE A 720 20.19 0.72 14.09
CA ILE A 720 19.45 1.30 12.99
C ILE A 720 19.13 2.75 13.35
N ILE A 721 19.87 3.67 12.77
CA ILE A 721 19.76 5.11 13.06
C ILE A 721 18.64 5.73 12.24
N MET A 722 17.64 6.27 12.92
CA MET A 722 16.49 6.92 12.29
C MET A 722 16.88 8.26 11.66
N GLN A 723 16.19 8.62 10.57
CA GLN A 723 16.61 9.72 9.71
C GLN A 723 15.60 10.87 9.71
N PHE A 724 15.92 12.00 10.32
CA PHE A 724 15.29 13.29 10.06
C PHE A 724 15.70 13.84 8.70
N TYR A 725 17.00 13.83 8.45
CA TYR A 725 17.62 14.29 7.22
C TYR A 725 17.91 13.10 6.30
N SER A 726 17.41 13.15 5.07
CA SER A 726 17.60 12.09 4.08
C SER A 726 18.67 12.48 3.06
N GLU A 727 19.87 11.97 3.24
CA GLU A 727 20.96 12.19 2.28
C GLU A 727 20.65 11.65 0.88
N PRO A 728 19.91 10.52 0.68
CA PRO A 728 19.45 10.12 -0.65
C PRO A 728 18.69 11.22 -1.39
N LEU A 729 17.77 11.91 -0.74
CA LEU A 729 17.06 13.04 -1.36
C LEU A 729 18.02 14.16 -1.76
N GLN A 730 18.98 14.48 -0.92
CA GLN A 730 19.98 15.51 -1.24
C GLN A 730 20.85 15.14 -2.45
N LYS A 731 21.20 13.86 -2.62
CA LYS A 731 21.93 13.40 -3.80
C LYS A 731 21.14 13.64 -5.09
N PHE A 732 19.86 13.31 -5.10
CA PHE A 732 18.98 13.62 -6.23
C PHE A 732 18.81 15.13 -6.45
N ARG A 733 18.70 15.90 -5.37
CA ARG A 733 18.64 17.37 -5.46
C ARG A 733 19.91 17.96 -6.08
N LEU A 734 21.08 17.49 -5.66
CA LEU A 734 22.36 17.88 -6.27
C LEU A 734 22.44 17.53 -7.75
N ALA A 735 21.91 16.37 -8.17
CA ALA A 735 21.82 16.02 -9.58
C ALA A 735 20.93 17.00 -10.35
N GLY A 736 19.80 17.42 -9.78
CA GLY A 736 18.95 18.48 -10.35
C GLY A 736 19.67 19.82 -10.49
N GLN A 737 20.51 20.17 -9.51
CA GLN A 737 21.31 21.40 -9.52
C GLN A 737 22.54 21.34 -10.46
N GLY A 738 22.88 20.16 -10.99
CA GLY A 738 24.11 19.98 -11.78
C GLY A 738 25.38 19.91 -10.92
N LEU A 739 25.24 19.61 -9.63
CA LEU A 739 26.32 19.56 -8.64
C LEU A 739 26.65 18.13 -8.16
N TYR A 740 26.07 17.12 -8.79
CA TYR A 740 26.33 15.70 -8.52
C TYR A 740 27.37 15.14 -9.48
N ASP A 741 28.28 14.29 -8.99
CA ASP A 741 29.35 13.72 -9.82
C ASP A 741 28.92 12.54 -10.71
N GLY A 742 27.72 12.01 -10.47
CA GLY A 742 27.13 10.92 -11.26
C GLY A 742 26.12 11.38 -12.32
N PRO A 743 25.18 10.51 -12.71
CA PRO A 743 24.11 10.84 -13.66
C PRO A 743 23.31 12.08 -13.26
N GLN A 744 22.88 12.84 -14.25
CA GLN A 744 22.11 14.07 -14.08
C GLN A 744 20.96 14.14 -15.09
N PRO A 745 19.83 14.77 -14.76
CA PRO A 745 18.72 14.89 -15.70
C PRO A 745 19.07 15.81 -16.87
N ASN A 746 18.64 15.41 -18.07
CA ASN A 746 18.91 16.14 -19.32
C ASN A 746 17.93 17.29 -19.58
N ASN A 747 16.72 17.24 -19.00
CA ASN A 747 15.71 18.24 -19.25
C ASN A 747 15.47 19.15 -18.02
N GLN A 748 15.04 20.37 -18.30
CA GLN A 748 14.84 21.39 -17.28
C GLN A 748 13.69 21.06 -16.32
N VAL A 749 12.64 20.40 -16.79
CA VAL A 749 11.47 20.06 -15.97
C VAL A 749 11.87 19.09 -14.84
N ASP A 750 12.66 18.06 -15.13
CA ASP A 750 13.13 17.12 -14.13
C ASP A 750 14.14 17.78 -13.17
N ARG A 751 15.02 18.66 -13.68
CA ARG A 751 15.94 19.45 -12.84
C ARG A 751 15.19 20.27 -11.81
N GLU A 752 14.20 21.05 -12.24
CA GLU A 752 13.39 21.90 -11.38
C GLU A 752 12.58 21.08 -10.36
N ARG A 753 12.02 19.93 -10.77
CA ARG A 753 11.30 19.03 -9.88
C ARG A 753 12.20 18.48 -8.78
N LEU A 754 13.39 18.00 -9.13
CA LEU A 754 14.37 17.49 -8.15
C LEU A 754 14.80 18.58 -7.17
N VAL A 755 15.14 19.75 -7.66
CA VAL A 755 15.54 20.89 -6.80
C VAL A 755 14.41 21.31 -5.87
N LYS A 756 13.18 21.30 -6.36
CA LYS A 756 12.01 21.77 -5.61
C LYS A 756 11.51 20.77 -4.57
N TYR A 757 11.43 19.47 -4.93
CA TYR A 757 10.70 18.48 -4.12
C TYR A 757 11.61 17.47 -3.38
N PHE A 758 12.90 17.39 -3.73
CA PHE A 758 13.85 16.47 -3.08
C PHE A 758 14.59 17.15 -1.92
N ASP A 759 13.82 17.79 -1.05
CA ASP A 759 14.42 18.37 0.16
C ASP A 759 14.78 17.26 1.16
N PRO A 760 16.01 17.25 1.69
CA PRO A 760 16.44 16.23 2.65
C PRO A 760 15.65 16.26 3.97
N LEU A 761 15.17 17.43 4.39
CA LEU A 761 14.23 17.56 5.51
C LEU A 761 12.79 17.57 5.01
N PRO A 762 11.82 17.07 5.77
CA PRO A 762 10.43 17.19 5.41
C PRO A 762 10.01 18.63 5.07
N MET A 763 9.27 18.78 3.99
CA MET A 763 8.75 20.05 3.53
C MET A 763 7.26 19.95 3.20
N TRP A 764 6.57 21.06 3.22
CA TRP A 764 5.21 21.13 2.73
C TRP A 764 5.14 22.00 1.46
N TYR A 765 4.35 21.55 0.54
CA TYR A 765 3.91 22.29 -0.65
C TYR A 765 2.47 21.96 -0.95
N GLU A 766 1.77 22.89 -1.54
CA GLU A 766 0.39 22.66 -1.96
C GLU A 766 0.34 21.48 -2.96
N PRO A 767 -0.66 20.58 -2.86
CA PRO A 767 -0.81 19.47 -3.80
C PRO A 767 -0.77 19.90 -5.27
N LEU A 768 -0.10 19.10 -6.11
CA LEU A 768 0.29 19.52 -7.46
C LEU A 768 -0.90 19.84 -8.37
N GLU A 769 -1.97 19.05 -8.34
CA GLU A 769 -3.18 19.35 -9.12
C GLU A 769 -3.81 20.68 -8.65
N GLN A 770 -3.85 20.90 -7.33
CA GLN A 770 -4.42 22.13 -6.76
C GLN A 770 -3.64 23.39 -7.12
N GLN A 771 -2.34 23.27 -7.44
CA GLN A 771 -1.54 24.40 -7.94
C GLN A 771 -1.86 24.75 -9.39
N ARG A 772 -2.53 23.87 -10.15
CA ARG A 772 -2.73 23.99 -11.59
C ARG A 772 -4.18 24.22 -12.00
N VAL A 773 -5.13 23.99 -11.11
CA VAL A 773 -6.56 24.24 -11.36
C VAL A 773 -6.96 25.60 -10.79
N ASP A 774 -7.91 26.25 -11.46
CA ASP A 774 -8.53 27.48 -10.94
C ASP A 774 -9.44 27.11 -9.74
N LYS A 775 -9.08 27.59 -8.55
CA LYS A 775 -9.80 27.29 -7.30
C LYS A 775 -11.14 28.00 -7.20
N ASP A 776 -11.32 29.11 -7.91
CA ASP A 776 -12.59 29.83 -7.98
C ASP A 776 -13.55 29.09 -8.91
N GLU A 777 -13.05 28.50 -9.98
CA GLU A 777 -13.83 27.64 -10.86
C GLU A 777 -14.14 26.28 -10.24
N TYR A 778 -13.19 25.67 -9.53
CA TYR A 778 -13.32 24.34 -8.88
C TYR A 778 -13.18 24.47 -7.36
N PRO A 779 -14.20 25.05 -6.66
CA PRO A 779 -14.06 25.44 -5.26
C PRO A 779 -14.08 24.31 -4.24
N PHE A 780 -14.52 23.09 -4.63
CA PHE A 780 -14.64 21.98 -3.70
C PHE A 780 -13.48 21.00 -3.78
N PHE A 781 -12.99 20.54 -2.64
CA PHE A 781 -12.21 19.30 -2.54
C PHE A 781 -13.14 18.10 -2.70
N ALA A 782 -12.70 17.08 -3.41
CA ALA A 782 -13.49 15.87 -3.62
C ALA A 782 -12.71 14.61 -3.19
N LEU A 783 -13.26 13.84 -2.26
CA LEU A 783 -12.60 12.71 -1.63
C LEU A 783 -13.39 11.43 -1.78
N THR A 784 -12.68 10.29 -1.70
CA THR A 784 -13.32 8.99 -1.49
C THR A 784 -12.95 8.42 -0.14
N GLN A 785 -13.90 7.73 0.49
CA GLN A 785 -13.67 6.93 1.66
C GLN A 785 -13.98 5.46 1.38
N ARG A 786 -13.30 4.55 2.05
CA ARG A 786 -13.59 3.14 1.93
C ARG A 786 -14.69 2.74 2.90
N PRO A 787 -15.78 2.12 2.42
CA PRO A 787 -16.83 1.64 3.30
C PRO A 787 -16.37 0.39 4.06
N MET A 788 -16.87 0.21 5.28
CA MET A 788 -16.54 -0.94 6.11
C MET A 788 -17.11 -2.27 5.56
N PHE A 789 -18.13 -2.21 4.74
CA PHE A 789 -18.85 -3.35 4.18
C PHE A 789 -18.43 -3.72 2.75
N MET A 790 -17.50 -2.98 2.12
CA MET A 790 -16.92 -3.31 0.81
C MET A 790 -15.41 -3.08 0.80
N TYR A 791 -14.70 -3.88 0.02
CA TYR A 791 -13.27 -3.74 -0.18
C TYR A 791 -12.96 -3.56 -1.67
N HIS A 792 -12.80 -2.30 -2.10
CA HIS A 792 -12.68 -1.95 -3.52
C HIS A 792 -13.86 -2.52 -4.34
N SER A 793 -13.60 -3.08 -5.52
CA SER A 793 -14.61 -3.77 -6.33
C SER A 793 -14.80 -5.25 -5.98
N TRP A 794 -14.09 -5.78 -5.01
CA TRP A 794 -14.06 -7.23 -4.73
C TRP A 794 -15.37 -7.82 -4.25
N ASP A 795 -16.24 -7.01 -3.70
CA ASP A 795 -17.47 -7.44 -3.03
C ASP A 795 -18.74 -7.04 -3.78
N SER A 796 -18.61 -6.53 -5.01
CA SER A 796 -19.75 -6.05 -5.80
C SER A 796 -20.75 -7.15 -6.16
N GLN A 797 -20.27 -8.38 -6.29
CA GLN A 797 -21.10 -9.57 -6.51
C GLN A 797 -21.75 -10.10 -5.22
N ASN A 798 -21.45 -9.50 -4.06
CA ASN A 798 -21.86 -10.01 -2.76
C ASN A 798 -23.22 -9.46 -2.35
N VAL A 799 -24.26 -10.28 -2.48
CA VAL A 799 -25.66 -9.89 -2.24
C VAL A 799 -25.90 -9.43 -0.80
N TRP A 800 -25.25 -10.03 0.20
CA TRP A 800 -25.41 -9.62 1.59
C TRP A 800 -24.86 -8.24 1.86
N LEU A 801 -23.69 -7.94 1.31
CA LEU A 801 -23.07 -6.62 1.50
C LEU A 801 -23.81 -5.52 0.74
N ARG A 802 -24.37 -5.85 -0.42
CA ARG A 802 -25.23 -4.94 -1.19
C ARG A 802 -26.53 -4.56 -0.46
N GLN A 803 -27.04 -5.41 0.42
CA GLN A 803 -28.18 -5.07 1.28
C GLN A 803 -27.86 -3.97 2.29
N ILE A 804 -26.59 -3.81 2.67
CA ILE A 804 -26.16 -2.72 3.55
C ILE A 804 -26.16 -1.39 2.77
N MET A 805 -25.63 -1.39 1.54
CA MET A 805 -25.64 -0.25 0.64
C MET A 805 -25.52 -0.71 -0.82
N ALA A 806 -26.61 -0.56 -1.56
CA ALA A 806 -26.66 -0.87 -3.00
C ALA A 806 -26.47 0.37 -3.89
N GLN A 807 -26.46 1.57 -3.32
CA GLN A 807 -26.38 2.84 -4.03
C GLN A 807 -25.34 3.74 -3.40
N ASN A 808 -24.56 4.44 -4.22
CA ASN A 808 -23.64 5.47 -3.78
C ASN A 808 -24.30 6.85 -3.74
N TYR A 809 -23.76 7.73 -2.90
CA TYR A 809 -24.17 9.14 -2.78
C TYR A 809 -22.92 10.02 -2.72
N MET A 810 -23.05 11.24 -3.24
CA MET A 810 -22.14 12.33 -2.94
C MET A 810 -22.57 13.01 -1.65
N TYR A 811 -21.70 13.06 -0.67
CA TYR A 811 -21.97 13.71 0.62
C TYR A 811 -21.41 15.13 0.60
N MET A 812 -22.17 16.09 1.11
CA MET A 812 -21.77 17.48 1.20
C MET A 812 -22.26 18.12 2.50
N ASN A 813 -21.65 19.23 2.90
CA ASN A 813 -22.05 19.98 4.08
C ASN A 813 -23.50 20.47 3.96
N ALA A 814 -24.29 20.29 5.01
CA ALA A 814 -25.73 20.61 5.00
C ALA A 814 -26.00 22.12 4.82
N ARG A 815 -25.21 23.00 5.44
CA ARG A 815 -25.37 24.47 5.28
C ARG A 815 -25.04 24.87 3.85
N LYS A 816 -23.94 24.35 3.30
CA LYS A 816 -23.54 24.63 1.92
C LYS A 816 -24.56 24.12 0.90
N ALA A 817 -25.16 22.96 1.15
CA ALA A 817 -26.26 22.44 0.31
C ALA A 817 -27.47 23.39 0.28
N VAL A 818 -27.87 23.94 1.43
CA VAL A 818 -28.96 24.93 1.52
C VAL A 818 -28.64 26.19 0.72
N GLU A 819 -27.43 26.75 0.87
CA GLU A 819 -26.97 27.93 0.10
C GLU A 819 -27.06 27.68 -1.42
N MET A 820 -26.76 26.45 -1.88
CA MET A 820 -26.79 26.07 -3.29
C MET A 820 -28.16 25.59 -3.77
N GLY A 821 -29.20 25.60 -2.91
CA GLY A 821 -30.54 25.11 -3.24
C GLY A 821 -30.61 23.59 -3.49
N ILE A 822 -29.67 22.84 -2.91
CA ILE A 822 -29.55 21.40 -3.06
C ILE A 822 -30.17 20.72 -1.82
N LYS A 823 -30.89 19.61 -2.04
CA LYS A 823 -31.53 18.80 -0.99
C LYS A 823 -31.11 17.35 -1.12
N ASP A 824 -31.31 16.57 -0.06
CA ASP A 824 -31.11 15.12 -0.09
C ASP A 824 -31.83 14.47 -1.28
N PHE A 825 -31.11 13.58 -1.95
CA PHE A 825 -31.53 12.83 -3.13
C PHE A 825 -31.72 13.65 -4.42
N ASP A 826 -31.42 14.96 -4.41
CA ASP A 826 -31.31 15.71 -5.66
C ASP A 826 -30.20 15.09 -6.54
N TRP A 827 -30.42 15.12 -7.84
CA TRP A 827 -29.37 14.86 -8.81
C TRP A 827 -28.51 16.10 -8.97
N ILE A 828 -27.20 15.92 -8.91
CA ILE A 828 -26.19 16.97 -9.09
C ILE A 828 -25.20 16.56 -10.15
N TRP A 829 -24.65 17.54 -10.84
CA TRP A 829 -23.44 17.40 -11.62
C TRP A 829 -22.25 17.73 -10.75
N VAL A 830 -21.18 16.94 -10.95
CA VAL A 830 -19.87 17.17 -10.34
C VAL A 830 -18.86 17.15 -11.48
N GLU A 831 -18.09 18.22 -11.64
CA GLU A 831 -17.15 18.38 -12.74
C GLU A 831 -15.77 18.76 -12.24
N SER A 832 -14.73 18.14 -12.79
CA SER A 832 -13.32 18.50 -12.67
C SER A 832 -12.78 19.04 -14.00
N HIS A 833 -11.53 19.42 -14.01
CA HIS A 833 -10.85 19.79 -15.27
C HIS A 833 -10.78 18.65 -16.28
N ASN A 834 -10.95 17.39 -15.86
CA ASN A 834 -10.82 16.18 -16.69
C ASN A 834 -12.17 15.65 -17.21
N GLY A 835 -13.26 15.85 -16.48
CA GLY A 835 -14.56 15.31 -16.88
C GLY A 835 -15.66 15.62 -15.89
N LYS A 836 -16.84 15.04 -16.11
CA LYS A 836 -18.00 15.24 -15.23
C LYS A 836 -18.78 13.96 -14.97
N ILE A 837 -19.40 13.91 -13.80
CA ILE A 837 -20.33 12.85 -13.41
C ILE A 837 -21.65 13.44 -12.95
N ARG A 838 -22.73 12.63 -13.02
CA ARG A 838 -24.01 12.94 -12.39
C ARG A 838 -24.34 11.90 -11.34
N CYS A 839 -24.70 12.34 -10.14
CA CYS A 839 -24.99 11.48 -9.00
C CYS A 839 -26.03 12.08 -8.07
N GLN A 840 -26.55 11.27 -7.16
CA GLN A 840 -27.42 11.78 -6.10
C GLN A 840 -26.61 12.27 -4.90
N VAL A 841 -27.11 13.31 -4.22
CA VAL A 841 -26.47 13.90 -3.05
C VAL A 841 -27.15 13.47 -1.76
N LYS A 842 -26.36 13.42 -0.69
CA LYS A 842 -26.82 13.42 0.70
C LYS A 842 -26.10 14.52 1.49
N THR A 843 -26.83 15.20 2.37
CA THR A 843 -26.29 16.22 3.21
C THR A 843 -25.81 15.66 4.55
N MET A 844 -24.79 16.27 5.16
CA MET A 844 -24.27 15.93 6.48
C MET A 844 -23.57 17.12 7.16
N GLU A 845 -23.49 17.08 8.50
CA GLU A 845 -22.79 18.10 9.28
C GLU A 845 -21.29 17.78 9.49
N GLY A 846 -20.89 16.55 9.31
CA GLY A 846 -19.55 16.04 9.61
C GLY A 846 -18.53 16.25 8.50
N THR A 847 -18.62 17.33 7.70
CA THR A 847 -17.62 17.71 6.70
C THR A 847 -17.54 19.23 6.57
N GLN A 848 -16.42 19.75 6.10
CA GLN A 848 -16.28 21.19 5.86
C GLN A 848 -17.14 21.65 4.66
N GLU A 849 -17.42 22.94 4.57
CA GLU A 849 -18.29 23.53 3.55
C GLU A 849 -17.68 23.45 2.13
N ASP A 850 -16.37 23.41 2.03
CA ASP A 850 -15.61 23.31 0.80
C ASP A 850 -15.21 21.86 0.43
N THR A 851 -15.71 20.86 1.14
CA THR A 851 -15.34 19.46 0.96
C THR A 851 -16.56 18.60 0.67
N ILE A 852 -16.50 17.83 -0.41
CA ILE A 852 -17.45 16.75 -0.73
C ILE A 852 -16.75 15.40 -0.70
N TRP A 853 -17.51 14.35 -0.46
CA TRP A 853 -16.93 13.01 -0.44
C TRP A 853 -17.93 11.92 -0.81
N THR A 854 -17.42 10.76 -1.17
CA THR A 854 -18.24 9.58 -1.51
C THR A 854 -17.58 8.29 -1.06
N TRP A 855 -18.35 7.20 -0.98
CA TRP A 855 -17.79 5.87 -0.83
C TRP A 855 -17.15 5.41 -2.13
N ASN A 856 -15.95 4.82 -2.04
CA ASN A 856 -15.30 4.27 -3.23
C ASN A 856 -15.94 2.93 -3.64
N ALA A 857 -15.85 2.61 -4.92
CA ALA A 857 -16.16 1.31 -5.52
C ALA A 857 -17.66 0.90 -5.50
N ILE A 858 -18.58 1.78 -5.17
CA ILE A 858 -20.03 1.55 -5.23
C ILE A 858 -20.61 2.19 -6.50
N GLY A 859 -20.16 1.78 -7.63
CA GLY A 859 -20.64 2.13 -8.97
C GLY A 859 -20.12 1.08 -9.91
N LYS A 860 -20.99 0.52 -10.75
CA LYS A 860 -20.64 -0.55 -11.67
C LYS A 860 -21.30 -0.34 -13.02
N GLN A 861 -20.66 -0.84 -14.06
CA GLN A 861 -21.25 -0.92 -15.38
C GLN A 861 -22.39 -1.96 -15.38
N LYS A 862 -23.44 -1.73 -16.14
CA LYS A 862 -24.54 -2.68 -16.30
C LYS A 862 -24.01 -4.03 -16.76
N GLY A 863 -24.49 -5.11 -16.19
CA GLY A 863 -24.09 -6.46 -16.53
C GLY A 863 -22.77 -6.95 -15.87
N ALA A 864 -21.95 -6.05 -15.32
CA ALA A 864 -20.71 -6.44 -14.63
C ALA A 864 -20.99 -7.13 -13.28
N TRP A 865 -20.14 -8.04 -12.85
CA TRP A 865 -20.19 -8.66 -11.52
C TRP A 865 -21.49 -9.45 -11.24
N GLY A 866 -22.16 -9.95 -12.29
CA GLY A 866 -23.46 -10.62 -12.15
C GLY A 866 -24.61 -9.68 -11.73
N LEU A 867 -24.44 -8.38 -11.87
CA LEU A 867 -25.47 -7.39 -11.59
C LEU A 867 -26.51 -7.36 -12.72
N LYS A 868 -27.77 -7.22 -12.35
CA LYS A 868 -28.83 -6.92 -13.32
C LYS A 868 -28.63 -5.50 -13.87
N GLU A 869 -29.13 -5.26 -15.09
CA GLU A 869 -29.05 -3.96 -15.74
C GLU A 869 -29.76 -2.84 -14.97
N ASP A 870 -30.81 -3.18 -14.22
CA ASP A 870 -31.58 -2.25 -13.38
C ASP A 870 -31.06 -2.14 -11.94
N ALA A 871 -29.97 -2.83 -11.60
CA ALA A 871 -29.39 -2.77 -10.25
C ALA A 871 -28.99 -1.34 -9.87
N SER A 872 -29.18 -0.98 -8.61
CA SER A 872 -28.86 0.38 -8.11
C SER A 872 -27.39 0.75 -8.29
N GLU A 873 -26.49 -0.19 -8.20
CA GLU A 873 -25.04 0.00 -8.43
C GLU A 873 -24.76 0.41 -9.89
N ALA A 874 -25.58 -0.04 -10.83
CA ALA A 874 -25.44 0.25 -12.26
C ALA A 874 -26.21 1.50 -12.70
N THR A 875 -27.34 1.83 -12.04
CA THR A 875 -28.23 2.92 -12.43
C THR A 875 -28.07 4.19 -11.60
N LYS A 876 -27.63 4.07 -10.36
CA LYS A 876 -27.44 5.16 -9.40
C LYS A 876 -26.04 5.18 -8.77
N GLY A 877 -25.23 4.14 -8.97
CA GLY A 877 -23.84 4.13 -8.56
C GLY A 877 -22.96 4.98 -9.49
N PHE A 878 -21.83 5.43 -8.98
CA PHE A 878 -20.88 6.26 -9.73
C PHE A 878 -19.47 6.14 -9.12
N LEU A 879 -18.46 6.58 -9.86
CA LEU A 879 -17.07 6.63 -9.42
C LEU A 879 -16.50 8.04 -9.59
N LEU A 880 -15.76 8.52 -8.60
CA LEU A 880 -14.92 9.72 -8.74
C LEU A 880 -13.76 9.51 -9.74
N ASN A 881 -13.37 8.25 -10.00
CA ASN A 881 -12.30 7.92 -10.93
C ASN A 881 -12.49 8.51 -12.35
N HIS A 882 -13.73 8.79 -12.75
CA HIS A 882 -14.00 9.49 -14.03
C HIS A 882 -13.56 10.96 -14.02
N LEU A 883 -13.37 11.56 -12.85
CA LEU A 883 -13.00 12.96 -12.67
C LEU A 883 -11.50 13.15 -12.48
N ILE A 884 -10.77 12.10 -12.09
CA ILE A 884 -9.36 12.18 -11.72
C ILE A 884 -8.52 11.85 -12.94
N SER A 885 -7.60 12.73 -13.34
CA SER A 885 -6.64 12.46 -14.41
C SER A 885 -5.35 11.88 -13.86
N GLU A 886 -4.79 10.89 -14.53
CA GLU A 886 -3.46 10.32 -14.25
C GLU A 886 -2.33 11.26 -14.64
N LEU A 887 -2.63 12.29 -15.42
CA LEU A 887 -1.71 13.34 -15.82
C LEU A 887 -2.17 14.67 -15.23
N LEU A 888 -1.23 15.48 -14.76
CA LEU A 888 -1.53 16.84 -14.31
C LEU A 888 -2.09 17.69 -15.44
N PRO A 889 -2.93 18.69 -15.16
CA PRO A 889 -3.36 19.67 -16.15
C PRO A 889 -2.20 20.27 -16.89
N GLU A 890 -2.36 20.45 -18.20
CA GLU A 890 -1.30 21.02 -19.04
C GLU A 890 -0.95 22.44 -18.61
N LYS A 891 0.33 22.75 -18.62
CA LYS A 891 0.84 24.10 -18.46
C LYS A 891 1.65 24.45 -19.69
N ALA A 892 1.36 25.60 -20.29
CA ALA A 892 1.98 26.01 -21.54
C ALA A 892 3.51 25.95 -21.47
N GLY A 893 4.11 25.23 -22.42
CA GLY A 893 5.56 25.04 -22.52
C GLY A 893 6.16 23.97 -21.59
N GLU A 894 5.35 23.28 -20.78
CA GLU A 894 5.81 22.18 -19.95
C GLU A 894 5.40 20.81 -20.54
N ARG A 895 6.27 19.81 -20.37
CA ARG A 895 5.90 18.42 -20.62
C ARG A 895 4.79 18.00 -19.63
N ARG A 896 3.78 17.28 -20.11
CA ARG A 896 2.82 16.65 -19.21
C ARG A 896 3.54 15.65 -18.30
N VAL A 897 3.27 15.75 -17.02
CA VAL A 897 3.83 14.86 -15.99
C VAL A 897 2.70 14.15 -15.26
N THR A 898 3.05 13.04 -14.66
CA THR A 898 2.09 12.22 -13.91
C THR A 898 1.48 12.98 -12.71
N ASN A 899 0.18 12.77 -12.48
CA ASN A 899 -0.52 13.26 -11.29
C ASN A 899 -0.22 12.35 -10.09
N SER A 900 0.96 12.55 -9.53
CA SER A 900 1.51 11.73 -8.47
C SER A 900 2.47 12.51 -7.59
N ASP A 901 2.83 11.93 -6.47
CA ASP A 901 3.92 12.43 -5.64
C ASP A 901 5.23 12.45 -6.45
N PRO A 902 5.92 13.62 -6.55
CA PRO A 902 7.11 13.77 -7.39
C PRO A 902 8.31 12.96 -6.92
N VAL A 903 8.31 12.47 -5.68
CA VAL A 903 9.40 11.66 -5.11
C VAL A 903 9.15 10.18 -5.35
N THR A 904 7.95 9.69 -5.04
CA THR A 904 7.62 8.26 -4.98
C THR A 904 6.73 7.76 -6.10
N GLY A 905 6.14 8.66 -6.89
CA GLY A 905 5.19 8.30 -7.93
C GLY A 905 3.84 7.78 -7.42
N GLN A 906 3.53 7.90 -6.14
CA GLN A 906 2.21 7.53 -5.66
C GLN A 906 1.12 8.37 -6.33
N ALA A 907 0.09 7.71 -6.85
CA ALA A 907 -1.07 8.36 -7.45
C ALA A 907 -1.75 9.34 -6.47
N ALA A 908 -1.95 10.59 -6.91
CA ALA A 908 -2.43 11.70 -6.08
C ALA A 908 -3.94 11.93 -6.25
N TRP A 909 -4.73 10.91 -6.02
CA TRP A 909 -6.16 10.91 -6.27
C TRP A 909 -7.01 11.64 -5.23
N PHE A 910 -6.42 12.20 -4.16
CA PHE A 910 -7.08 13.07 -3.19
C PHE A 910 -6.79 14.57 -3.42
N ASP A 911 -6.04 14.91 -4.46
CA ASP A 911 -5.78 16.31 -4.82
C ASP A 911 -6.93 16.94 -5.61
N LEU A 912 -7.92 16.14 -5.99
CA LEU A 912 -9.03 16.47 -6.88
C LEU A 912 -9.81 17.71 -6.42
N ARG A 913 -9.96 18.66 -7.33
CA ARG A 913 -10.83 19.84 -7.19
C ARG A 913 -11.99 19.77 -8.17
N VAL A 914 -13.19 20.17 -7.72
CA VAL A 914 -14.42 20.08 -8.52
C VAL A 914 -15.32 21.29 -8.32
N LYS A 915 -16.23 21.50 -9.26
CA LYS A 915 -17.43 22.32 -9.13
C LYS A 915 -18.68 21.45 -9.14
N ILE A 916 -19.72 21.90 -8.51
CA ILE A 916 -20.99 21.17 -8.41
C ILE A 916 -22.16 22.10 -8.71
N TRP A 917 -23.21 21.55 -9.29
CA TRP A 917 -24.48 22.25 -9.49
C TRP A 917 -25.66 21.26 -9.56
N LYS A 918 -26.84 21.74 -9.27
CA LYS A 918 -28.05 20.94 -9.34
C LYS A 918 -28.39 20.57 -10.79
N ALA A 919 -28.71 19.33 -11.06
CA ALA A 919 -29.15 18.86 -12.36
C ALA A 919 -30.51 19.49 -12.75
N ALA A 920 -30.73 19.70 -14.03
CA ALA A 920 -32.00 20.23 -14.52
C ALA A 920 -33.17 19.25 -14.26
N PRO A 921 -34.41 19.77 -14.16
CA PRO A 921 -35.57 18.90 -14.03
C PRO A 921 -35.63 17.85 -15.15
N GLY A 922 -35.75 16.57 -14.78
CA GLY A 922 -35.78 15.45 -15.72
C GLY A 922 -34.39 14.83 -15.99
N GLU A 923 -33.30 15.47 -15.66
CA GLU A 923 -31.97 14.85 -15.71
C GLU A 923 -31.80 13.92 -14.51
N THR A 924 -31.99 12.61 -14.73
CA THR A 924 -31.88 11.58 -13.69
C THR A 924 -30.96 10.43 -14.15
N GLY A 925 -30.58 9.61 -13.20
CA GLY A 925 -29.64 8.50 -13.42
C GLY A 925 -28.17 8.93 -13.33
N SER A 926 -27.31 7.99 -12.98
CA SER A 926 -25.87 8.23 -12.94
C SER A 926 -25.29 8.51 -14.34
N TRP A 927 -24.21 9.26 -14.40
CA TRP A 927 -23.45 9.53 -15.61
C TRP A 927 -21.94 9.46 -15.28
N PRO A 928 -21.06 9.03 -16.21
CA PRO A 928 -21.35 8.49 -17.55
C PRO A 928 -22.07 7.14 -17.48
N GLN A 929 -22.86 6.84 -18.52
CA GLN A 929 -23.46 5.53 -18.69
C GLN A 929 -22.75 4.81 -19.84
N PHE A 930 -22.53 3.54 -19.64
CA PHE A 930 -21.95 2.64 -20.61
C PHE A 930 -22.96 1.57 -21.00
N ASP A 931 -22.79 0.98 -22.16
CA ASP A 931 -23.59 -0.15 -22.61
C ASP A 931 -23.47 -1.32 -21.62
N ALA A 932 -24.51 -2.13 -21.54
CA ALA A 932 -24.47 -3.31 -20.68
C ALA A 932 -23.43 -4.31 -21.20
N LEU A 933 -22.61 -4.84 -20.28
CA LEU A 933 -21.71 -5.92 -20.62
C LEU A 933 -22.52 -7.18 -21.02
N LYS A 934 -22.04 -7.86 -22.04
CA LYS A 934 -22.65 -9.12 -22.47
C LYS A 934 -22.30 -10.23 -21.48
N LYS A 935 -23.21 -11.20 -21.33
CA LYS A 935 -22.89 -12.42 -20.59
C LYS A 935 -21.77 -13.17 -21.28
N LEU A 936 -20.83 -13.66 -20.50
CA LEU A 936 -19.76 -14.51 -21.00
C LEU A 936 -20.24 -15.96 -21.18
N PRO A 937 -19.63 -16.74 -22.09
CA PRO A 937 -19.93 -18.16 -22.19
C PRO A 937 -19.74 -18.86 -20.84
N GLY A 938 -20.74 -19.63 -20.42
CA GLY A 938 -20.79 -20.26 -19.10
C GLY A 938 -21.54 -19.50 -18.02
N ASP A 939 -21.89 -18.22 -18.26
CA ASP A 939 -22.75 -17.41 -17.37
C ASP A 939 -24.26 -17.74 -17.56
N GLU A 940 -24.58 -18.72 -18.36
CA GLU A 940 -25.94 -19.03 -18.77
C GLU A 940 -26.81 -19.64 -17.67
N TYR A 941 -26.22 -20.03 -16.57
CA TYR A 941 -26.91 -20.64 -15.46
C TYR A 941 -27.51 -19.60 -14.51
N GLU A 942 -28.81 -19.63 -14.33
CA GLU A 942 -29.50 -19.00 -13.22
C GLU A 942 -29.05 -19.66 -11.91
N ARG A 943 -27.89 -19.30 -11.43
CA ARG A 943 -27.49 -19.71 -10.08
C ARG A 943 -28.22 -18.81 -9.08
N PRO A 944 -28.78 -19.36 -8.00
CA PRO A 944 -29.47 -18.53 -7.02
C PRO A 944 -28.51 -17.52 -6.41
N ASN A 945 -28.82 -16.23 -6.54
CA ASN A 945 -28.06 -15.12 -5.96
C ASN A 945 -28.15 -15.06 -4.42
N VAL A 946 -28.86 -15.96 -3.78
CA VAL A 946 -29.13 -15.98 -2.35
C VAL A 946 -28.88 -17.37 -1.82
N LEU A 947 -27.98 -17.50 -0.84
CA LEU A 947 -27.92 -18.66 0.02
C LEU A 947 -29.18 -18.65 0.89
N ARG A 948 -30.09 -19.57 0.63
CA ARG A 948 -31.22 -19.84 1.53
C ARG A 948 -30.70 -20.69 2.66
N TYR A 949 -30.88 -20.24 3.89
CA TYR A 949 -30.57 -21.04 5.09
C TYR A 949 -31.43 -22.28 5.19
N ASP A 950 -32.56 -22.29 4.48
CA ASP A 950 -33.45 -23.41 4.34
C ASP A 950 -33.20 -24.18 3.02
N ALA A 951 -31.99 -24.73 2.91
CA ALA A 951 -31.61 -25.56 1.77
C ALA A 951 -32.40 -26.89 1.67
N ARG A 952 -33.15 -27.28 2.69
CA ARG A 952 -33.91 -28.54 2.74
C ARG A 952 -35.27 -28.49 2.02
N SER A 953 -35.73 -27.29 1.72
CA SER A 953 -37.04 -27.17 1.02
C SER A 953 -36.93 -27.34 -0.50
N HIS A 954 -35.73 -27.48 -1.08
CA HIS A 954 -35.53 -27.53 -2.52
C HIS A 954 -35.14 -28.89 -3.11
N GLU A 955 -34.95 -29.91 -2.30
CA GLU A 955 -34.76 -31.27 -2.82
C GLU A 955 -36.08 -32.01 -3.09
N LYS A 956 -37.20 -31.34 -3.00
CA LYS A 956 -38.54 -31.93 -3.24
C LYS A 956 -39.38 -31.24 -4.32
N ASN A 957 -38.73 -30.63 -5.30
CA ASN A 957 -39.47 -30.21 -6.49
C ASN A 957 -38.67 -30.48 -7.75
#